data_c7b899aaa2d8c63a98def5ef1e264a81
#
_entry.id   c7b899aaa2d8c63a98def5ef1e264a81
#
_cell.length_a   1.000
_cell.length_b   1.000
_cell.length_c   1.000
_cell.angle_alpha   90.00
_cell.angle_beta   90.00
_cell.angle_gamma   90.00
#
_symmetry.space_group_name_H-M   'P 1'
#
loop_
_entity.id
_entity.type
_entity.pdbx_description
1 polymer ?
#
loop_
_entity_poly.entity_id
_entity_poly.type
_entity_poly.pdbx_seq_one_letter_code
_entity_poly.pdbx_strand_id
1 'polypeptide(L)'
;SGDLSHSGQVNEFKQSRYLLGKIISGIKQKNDNKFVNLFMVPGNHDLCLPENARVRKDIQEHYDSETIEELIPNEISYLKNYYSYSNANGRIPYDIFLSKKYCTFDGYKMQFNLINTAPFSTLEPDDKELHYFPDSKINLLTRATDTNLCITVMHHSYEWFNWNYKANLEKAIIDNSELLLYGHDHRERTTSLSIDNSLDTWISSAGEMKFSSLDNVDSFNTMVIDTETNSFDGFVFTWDKSSKIYSHKVLASQKSLQNHSTKLMPLPSYIKSIKQDNYNLSEDFTEYFVFPKLVSETQNEIDKNKTATSIEELLQVLNEKKKLIVSGATNSGKTTLLKYLYCSLTNDKTPLFLSADGKQRIKAQNFIRHLFEEQYGDDRTLFEKYEQLDLDKKVLIVDGWDLLNIKNRSAIIQKIAESFGYVILSVRNSRTNLVEAIKGEIGEQSQYFELHIKPFFTEKRNELVRNICLQKSAYNDDDACNVNRLIDSLVQNNSGLFSLNPAFIVRYTNCFIQDPYQDYTKGEAVFSKIFEFELNQSIIKFVKRQDADELFTVFEEIAGYMFTNKKDELPIEEVRSIIENYNNTYGEHVNVRDVINVGIKAKILRETENLSVYFLNKNHLSYFIAKYLIRLSQGEPADTSGIEYALENICFGINSDIVLFISYILNNTRILTSISNYAGELLKPWDALSLSDKNISLLHNIPLEQINPPSDEERKKYEKVKEESEETHYSEDIIEAKGLFDYDDTNIDQYQYRLVRALKYTEMICKALPAFHSKLKLNQKNDLVDSIYLYPRKIVFALLRPLDMNLKEICKDILDFAERNNKKKKDGSSYTNDDVLEMLNDSARAIMLSMFDHFSELATSPKSFDLLMEKSTDDISECLERLLMIESTGNTDRLVKEAETMLKEHQRTEYDTMIRLIVRKHLLTNKEITYSKKQQVIDKIFGKGYRKYFLINKE
;
A
#
# COMPACT_ATOMS: atom_id res chain seq x y z
N SER A 1 -3.33 -7.41 -40.95
CA SER A 1 -3.55 -6.17 -41.73
C SER A 1 -4.73 -6.29 -42.68
N GLY A 2 -5.96 -6.65 -42.18
CA GLY A 2 -7.19 -6.66 -42.96
C GLY A 2 -7.47 -7.95 -43.72
N ASP A 3 -8.63 -7.97 -44.42
CA ASP A 3 -9.14 -9.07 -45.26
C ASP A 3 -9.26 -10.41 -44.53
N LEU A 4 -9.92 -10.37 -43.37
CA LEU A 4 -10.21 -11.56 -42.57
C LEU A 4 -11.39 -12.35 -43.12
N SER A 5 -12.13 -11.77 -44.05
CA SER A 5 -13.23 -12.37 -44.80
C SER A 5 -13.07 -12.09 -46.30
N HIS A 6 -13.92 -12.67 -47.15
CA HIS A 6 -13.93 -12.43 -48.54
C HIS A 6 -15.05 -11.45 -48.98
N SER A 7 -16.13 -11.43 -48.21
CA SER A 7 -17.33 -10.62 -48.52
C SER A 7 -18.04 -10.06 -47.28
N GLY A 8 -17.32 -9.98 -46.12
CA GLY A 8 -17.85 -9.45 -44.88
C GLY A 8 -18.92 -10.33 -44.21
N GLN A 9 -19.07 -11.59 -44.60
CA GLN A 9 -20.11 -12.47 -44.07
C GLN A 9 -19.74 -13.12 -42.75
N VAL A 10 -20.72 -13.30 -41.87
CA VAL A 10 -20.52 -13.85 -40.51
C VAL A 10 -19.82 -15.22 -40.51
N ASN A 11 -20.15 -16.07 -41.50
CA ASN A 11 -19.58 -17.44 -41.58
C ASN A 11 -18.09 -17.42 -41.91
N GLU A 12 -17.64 -16.46 -42.71
CA GLU A 12 -16.24 -16.27 -43.11
C GLU A 12 -15.42 -15.86 -41.91
N PHE A 13 -15.92 -14.92 -41.09
CA PHE A 13 -15.26 -14.54 -39.80
C PHE A 13 -15.17 -15.69 -38.80
N LYS A 14 -16.12 -16.64 -38.78
CA LYS A 14 -15.99 -17.85 -37.93
C LYS A 14 -14.82 -18.74 -38.34
N GLN A 15 -14.57 -18.88 -39.68
CA GLN A 15 -13.43 -19.64 -40.18
C GLN A 15 -12.10 -18.94 -39.81
N SER A 16 -12.01 -17.63 -39.97
CA SER A 16 -10.83 -16.85 -39.58
C SER A 16 -10.57 -16.92 -38.07
N ARG A 17 -11.62 -16.89 -37.25
CA ARG A 17 -11.49 -17.09 -35.79
C ARG A 17 -10.89 -18.43 -35.42
N TYR A 18 -11.31 -19.48 -36.10
CA TYR A 18 -10.79 -20.85 -35.87
C TYR A 18 -9.29 -20.91 -36.23
N LEU A 19 -8.89 -20.37 -37.35
CA LEU A 19 -7.50 -20.35 -37.78
C LEU A 19 -6.62 -19.52 -36.84
N LEU A 20 -7.01 -18.27 -36.55
CA LEU A 20 -6.27 -17.40 -35.63
C LEU A 20 -6.20 -18.00 -34.21
N GLY A 21 -7.27 -18.65 -33.75
CA GLY A 21 -7.29 -19.34 -32.48
C GLY A 21 -6.25 -20.47 -32.41
N LYS A 22 -6.10 -21.25 -33.51
CA LYS A 22 -5.04 -22.29 -33.60
C LYS A 22 -3.63 -21.68 -33.60
N ILE A 23 -3.43 -20.59 -34.34
CA ILE A 23 -2.13 -19.91 -34.41
C ILE A 23 -1.75 -19.39 -33.02
N ILE A 24 -2.65 -18.67 -32.35
CA ILE A 24 -2.43 -18.13 -31.00
C ILE A 24 -2.13 -19.23 -29.98
N SER A 25 -2.92 -20.33 -30.02
CA SER A 25 -2.71 -21.46 -29.13
C SER A 25 -1.36 -22.13 -29.37
N GLY A 26 -0.97 -22.27 -30.64
CA GLY A 26 0.34 -22.83 -31.00
C GLY A 26 1.51 -21.95 -30.54
N ILE A 27 1.38 -20.61 -30.67
CA ILE A 27 2.38 -19.68 -30.18
C ILE A 27 2.49 -19.75 -28.66
N LYS A 28 1.36 -19.73 -27.93
CA LYS A 28 1.34 -19.84 -26.46
C LYS A 28 1.99 -21.12 -25.97
N GLN A 29 1.68 -22.25 -26.60
CA GLN A 29 2.24 -23.57 -26.24
C GLN A 29 3.77 -23.62 -26.47
N LYS A 30 4.27 -22.95 -27.50
CA LYS A 30 5.70 -22.90 -27.82
C LYS A 30 6.47 -21.91 -26.92
N ASN A 31 5.79 -20.91 -26.34
CA ASN A 31 6.38 -19.87 -25.52
C ASN A 31 6.00 -19.96 -24.04
N ASP A 32 5.86 -21.18 -23.49
CA ASP A 32 5.55 -21.44 -22.09
C ASP A 32 4.34 -20.64 -21.56
N ASN A 33 3.30 -20.52 -22.40
CA ASN A 33 2.08 -19.73 -22.14
C ASN A 33 2.28 -18.21 -21.94
N LYS A 34 3.39 -17.66 -22.44
CA LYS A 34 3.60 -16.21 -22.41
C LYS A 34 2.49 -15.45 -23.14
N PHE A 35 2.38 -14.19 -22.79
CA PHE A 35 1.33 -13.31 -23.25
C PHE A 35 1.35 -13.14 -24.77
N VAL A 36 0.19 -13.20 -25.44
CA VAL A 36 0.02 -12.96 -26.88
C VAL A 36 -1.09 -11.95 -27.08
N ASN A 37 -0.76 -10.78 -27.63
CA ASN A 37 -1.71 -9.75 -28.02
C ASN A 37 -2.07 -9.91 -29.50
N LEU A 38 -3.34 -9.75 -29.82
CA LEU A 38 -3.84 -9.74 -31.18
C LEU A 38 -4.41 -8.36 -31.52
N PHE A 39 -3.81 -7.68 -32.49
CA PHE A 39 -4.30 -6.42 -33.04
C PHE A 39 -4.76 -6.62 -34.49
N MET A 40 -5.91 -6.07 -34.81
CA MET A 40 -6.54 -6.24 -36.15
C MET A 40 -7.04 -4.91 -36.65
N VAL A 41 -6.92 -4.70 -37.97
CA VAL A 41 -7.59 -3.64 -38.72
C VAL A 41 -8.44 -4.28 -39.80
N PRO A 42 -9.59 -3.72 -40.20
CA PRO A 42 -10.37 -4.27 -41.31
C PRO A 42 -9.73 -3.94 -42.65
N GLY A 43 -9.93 -4.80 -43.65
CA GLY A 43 -9.68 -4.56 -45.07
C GLY A 43 -10.97 -4.29 -45.86
N ASN A 44 -10.84 -4.01 -47.15
CA ASN A 44 -12.00 -3.77 -48.00
C ASN A 44 -12.91 -5.00 -48.13
N HIS A 45 -12.35 -6.21 -48.08
CA HIS A 45 -13.12 -7.46 -48.09
C HIS A 45 -13.86 -7.75 -46.78
N ASP A 46 -13.55 -7.03 -45.73
CA ASP A 46 -14.25 -7.16 -44.42
C ASP A 46 -15.55 -6.34 -44.34
N LEU A 47 -15.84 -5.54 -45.36
CA LEU A 47 -17.08 -4.81 -45.52
C LEU A 47 -18.19 -5.74 -46.04
N CYS A 48 -19.36 -5.73 -45.40
CA CYS A 48 -20.56 -6.40 -45.88
C CYS A 48 -21.36 -5.43 -46.74
N LEU A 49 -20.96 -5.31 -48.03
CA LEU A 49 -21.54 -4.35 -48.95
C LEU A 49 -22.87 -4.85 -49.55
N PRO A 50 -23.85 -3.97 -49.84
CA PRO A 50 -25.04 -4.32 -50.55
C PRO A 50 -24.75 -4.60 -52.04
N GLU A 51 -25.61 -5.38 -52.71
CA GLU A 51 -25.42 -5.81 -54.13
C GLU A 51 -25.31 -4.64 -55.14
N ASN A 52 -25.77 -3.43 -54.83
CA ASN A 52 -25.69 -2.24 -55.69
C ASN A 52 -24.60 -1.26 -55.22
N ALA A 53 -23.35 -1.56 -55.46
CA ALA A 53 -22.21 -0.72 -55.13
C ALA A 53 -22.02 0.53 -56.03
N ARG A 54 -22.90 0.81 -57.00
CA ARG A 54 -22.81 1.98 -57.89
C ARG A 54 -22.76 3.32 -57.11
N VAL A 55 -23.50 3.43 -56.02
CA VAL A 55 -23.52 4.62 -55.15
C VAL A 55 -22.15 4.95 -54.56
N ARG A 56 -21.32 3.96 -54.34
CA ARG A 56 -19.96 4.18 -53.79
C ARG A 56 -19.00 4.82 -54.78
N LYS A 57 -19.16 4.52 -56.06
CA LYS A 57 -18.35 5.07 -57.13
C LYS A 57 -18.65 6.57 -57.34
N ASP A 58 -19.93 6.94 -57.30
CA ASP A 58 -20.37 8.33 -57.36
C ASP A 58 -19.89 9.17 -56.16
N ILE A 59 -19.79 8.55 -54.94
CA ILE A 59 -19.27 9.18 -53.72
C ILE A 59 -17.75 9.41 -53.83
N GLN A 60 -16.99 8.46 -54.36
CA GLN A 60 -15.56 8.58 -54.56
C GLN A 60 -15.14 9.69 -55.52
N GLU A 61 -15.99 10.00 -56.47
CA GLU A 61 -15.75 11.07 -57.45
C GLU A 61 -16.08 12.48 -56.93
N HIS A 62 -16.88 12.59 -55.82
CA HIS A 62 -17.41 13.86 -55.28
C HIS A 62 -17.28 13.96 -53.79
N TYR A 63 -16.05 13.92 -53.25
CA TYR A 63 -15.80 14.09 -51.81
C TYR A 63 -15.93 15.55 -51.39
N ASP A 64 -17.08 15.93 -50.81
CA ASP A 64 -17.18 17.10 -49.98
C ASP A 64 -17.36 16.68 -48.50
N SER A 65 -16.93 17.54 -47.56
CA SER A 65 -16.86 17.19 -46.12
C SER A 65 -18.25 16.98 -45.49
N GLU A 66 -19.30 17.64 -46.00
CA GLU A 66 -20.65 17.52 -45.42
C GLU A 66 -21.29 16.20 -45.85
N THR A 67 -21.19 15.83 -47.12
CA THR A 67 -21.71 14.56 -47.67
C THR A 67 -21.05 13.34 -47.02
N ILE A 68 -19.73 13.41 -46.72
CA ILE A 68 -19.01 12.31 -46.10
C ILE A 68 -19.48 12.07 -44.65
N GLU A 69 -19.69 13.13 -43.86
CA GLU A 69 -20.14 12.97 -42.46
C GLU A 69 -21.52 12.31 -42.37
N GLU A 70 -22.42 12.61 -43.33
CA GLU A 70 -23.74 11.99 -43.43
C GLU A 70 -23.65 10.48 -43.77
N LEU A 71 -22.61 10.04 -44.47
CA LEU A 71 -22.42 8.66 -44.89
C LEU A 71 -21.69 7.77 -43.89
N ILE A 72 -21.04 8.34 -42.90
CA ILE A 72 -20.33 7.57 -41.83
C ILE A 72 -21.22 6.51 -41.17
N PRO A 73 -22.51 6.78 -40.85
CA PRO A 73 -23.40 5.76 -40.28
C PRO A 73 -23.59 4.52 -41.19
N ASN A 74 -23.57 4.69 -42.49
CA ASN A 74 -23.66 3.59 -43.46
C ASN A 74 -22.37 2.75 -43.42
N GLU A 75 -21.19 3.40 -43.42
CA GLU A 75 -19.90 2.71 -43.32
C GLU A 75 -19.78 1.91 -42.03
N ILE A 76 -20.28 2.46 -40.91
CA ILE A 76 -20.40 1.75 -39.63
C ILE A 76 -21.24 0.48 -39.78
N SER A 77 -22.38 0.56 -40.52
CA SER A 77 -23.27 -0.59 -40.72
C SER A 77 -22.60 -1.71 -41.51
N TYR A 78 -21.80 -1.36 -42.52
CA TYR A 78 -21.07 -2.33 -43.37
C TYR A 78 -19.97 -3.06 -42.59
N LEU A 79 -19.39 -2.46 -41.53
CA LEU A 79 -18.38 -3.05 -40.65
C LEU A 79 -18.97 -3.80 -39.45
N LYS A 80 -20.29 -3.86 -39.29
CA LYS A 80 -20.92 -4.49 -38.12
C LYS A 80 -20.49 -5.93 -37.89
N ASN A 81 -20.37 -6.74 -38.93
CA ASN A 81 -19.96 -8.14 -38.83
C ASN A 81 -18.50 -8.25 -38.38
N TYR A 82 -17.62 -7.40 -38.88
CA TYR A 82 -16.23 -7.30 -38.50
C TYR A 82 -16.10 -6.94 -36.98
N TYR A 83 -16.76 -5.90 -36.49
CA TYR A 83 -16.71 -5.50 -35.10
C TYR A 83 -17.37 -6.51 -34.16
N SER A 84 -18.39 -7.22 -34.57
CA SER A 84 -18.95 -8.35 -33.83
C SER A 84 -17.96 -9.51 -33.71
N TYR A 85 -17.03 -9.62 -34.64
CA TYR A 85 -15.96 -10.60 -34.61
C TYR A 85 -14.74 -10.13 -33.79
N SER A 86 -14.26 -8.90 -34.00
CA SER A 86 -13.00 -8.38 -33.52
C SER A 86 -13.07 -7.92 -32.05
N ASN A 87 -14.22 -7.47 -31.57
CA ASN A 87 -14.42 -6.98 -30.22
C ASN A 87 -15.10 -8.02 -29.34
N ALA A 88 -14.53 -8.28 -28.16
CA ALA A 88 -15.07 -9.25 -27.20
C ALA A 88 -16.55 -8.99 -26.83
N ASN A 89 -16.98 -7.73 -26.82
CA ASN A 89 -18.34 -7.31 -26.48
C ASN A 89 -19.22 -7.02 -27.72
N GLY A 90 -18.72 -7.26 -28.94
CA GLY A 90 -19.44 -6.98 -30.20
C GLY A 90 -19.77 -5.51 -30.44
N ARG A 91 -19.19 -4.58 -29.65
CA ARG A 91 -19.49 -3.15 -29.77
C ARG A 91 -18.65 -2.49 -30.85
N ILE A 92 -19.29 -1.67 -31.64
CA ILE A 92 -18.64 -0.80 -32.65
C ILE A 92 -17.92 0.30 -31.85
N PRO A 93 -16.63 0.59 -32.14
CA PRO A 93 -15.91 1.68 -31.47
C PRO A 93 -16.55 3.04 -31.79
N TYR A 94 -16.41 4.01 -30.91
CA TYR A 94 -16.86 5.39 -31.12
C TYR A 94 -16.18 6.03 -32.32
N ASP A 95 -14.89 5.76 -32.51
CA ASP A 95 -14.10 6.18 -33.67
C ASP A 95 -13.84 4.96 -34.55
N ILE A 96 -14.37 4.96 -35.75
CA ILE A 96 -14.19 3.88 -36.73
C ILE A 96 -12.90 4.00 -37.55
N PHE A 97 -12.26 5.17 -37.58
CA PHE A 97 -11.07 5.42 -38.39
C PHE A 97 -9.77 5.16 -37.69
N LEU A 98 -9.70 5.48 -36.38
CA LEU A 98 -8.47 5.37 -35.60
C LEU A 98 -8.71 4.74 -34.21
N SER A 99 -7.93 3.73 -33.91
CA SER A 99 -7.88 3.14 -32.56
C SER A 99 -6.44 3.06 -32.09
N LYS A 100 -6.14 3.55 -30.90
CA LYS A 100 -4.84 3.40 -30.26
C LYS A 100 -4.86 2.25 -29.25
N LYS A 101 -3.87 1.38 -29.31
CA LYS A 101 -3.67 0.27 -28.37
C LYS A 101 -2.27 0.34 -27.80
N TYR A 102 -2.14 -0.11 -26.56
CA TYR A 102 -0.86 -0.11 -25.86
C TYR A 102 -0.57 -1.50 -25.33
N CYS A 103 0.69 -1.89 -25.35
CA CYS A 103 1.16 -3.06 -24.63
C CYS A 103 2.54 -2.79 -24.05
N THR A 104 2.83 -3.44 -22.92
CA THR A 104 4.10 -3.30 -22.22
C THR A 104 4.69 -4.69 -22.00
N PHE A 105 5.96 -4.86 -22.35
CA PHE A 105 6.73 -6.08 -22.07
C PHE A 105 8.02 -5.67 -21.37
N ASP A 106 8.23 -6.20 -20.19
CA ASP A 106 9.44 -5.94 -19.40
C ASP A 106 9.83 -4.45 -19.29
N GLY A 107 8.82 -3.58 -19.11
CA GLY A 107 8.99 -2.13 -19.04
C GLY A 107 9.06 -1.42 -20.40
N TYR A 108 9.17 -2.14 -21.51
CA TYR A 108 9.17 -1.58 -22.86
C TYR A 108 7.75 -1.36 -23.36
N LYS A 109 7.32 -0.09 -23.48
CA LYS A 109 5.96 0.29 -23.85
C LYS A 109 5.86 0.52 -25.36
N MET A 110 4.94 -0.20 -25.99
CA MET A 110 4.63 -0.07 -27.40
C MET A 110 3.23 0.53 -27.61
N GLN A 111 3.13 1.46 -28.53
CA GLN A 111 1.87 2.02 -29.02
C GLN A 111 1.58 1.46 -30.42
N PHE A 112 0.34 1.04 -30.63
CA PHE A 112 -0.18 0.64 -31.93
C PHE A 112 -1.25 1.62 -32.35
N ASN A 113 -1.01 2.34 -33.47
CA ASN A 113 -2.01 3.13 -34.15
C ASN A 113 -2.68 2.24 -35.21
N LEU A 114 -3.91 1.84 -34.94
CA LEU A 114 -4.68 0.97 -35.82
C LEU A 114 -5.57 1.86 -36.68
N ILE A 115 -5.19 2.05 -37.96
CA ILE A 115 -5.90 2.88 -38.93
C ILE A 115 -6.83 1.98 -39.71
N ASN A 116 -8.11 2.27 -39.66
CA ASN A 116 -9.10 1.63 -40.49
C ASN A 116 -9.22 2.35 -41.85
N THR A 117 -8.69 1.73 -42.89
CA THR A 117 -8.70 2.24 -44.29
C THR A 117 -9.80 1.64 -45.15
N ALA A 118 -10.67 0.78 -44.58
CA ALA A 118 -11.77 0.13 -45.30
C ALA A 118 -12.99 1.04 -45.61
N PRO A 119 -13.35 2.04 -44.76
CA PRO A 119 -14.47 2.91 -45.07
C PRO A 119 -14.29 3.57 -46.44
N PHE A 120 -15.37 3.63 -47.20
CA PHE A 120 -15.43 4.18 -48.55
C PHE A 120 -14.59 3.44 -49.60
N SER A 121 -13.90 2.35 -49.27
CA SER A 121 -13.23 1.50 -50.26
C SER A 121 -14.24 0.64 -51.05
N THR A 122 -13.82 0.17 -52.22
CA THR A 122 -14.61 -0.76 -53.05
C THR A 122 -13.92 -2.14 -53.12
N LEU A 123 -14.58 -3.10 -53.78
CA LEU A 123 -13.98 -4.40 -54.11
C LEU A 123 -13.34 -4.41 -55.52
N GLU A 124 -13.45 -3.29 -56.21
CA GLU A 124 -12.94 -3.12 -57.57
C GLU A 124 -11.47 -2.65 -57.52
N PRO A 125 -10.63 -3.08 -58.48
CA PRO A 125 -9.21 -2.66 -58.55
C PRO A 125 -9.02 -1.17 -58.85
N ASP A 126 -10.06 -0.47 -59.22
CA ASP A 126 -9.99 0.91 -59.74
C ASP A 126 -10.11 1.99 -58.66
N ASP A 127 -10.14 1.63 -57.34
CA ASP A 127 -10.29 2.61 -56.28
C ASP A 127 -8.94 3.16 -55.72
N LYS A 128 -7.83 2.84 -56.41
CA LYS A 128 -6.52 3.40 -56.06
C LYS A 128 -6.55 4.92 -56.25
N GLU A 129 -5.97 5.64 -55.26
CA GLU A 129 -5.97 7.10 -55.16
C GLU A 129 -7.37 7.74 -54.92
N LEU A 130 -8.36 6.91 -54.59
CA LEU A 130 -9.73 7.37 -54.30
C LEU A 130 -10.13 7.23 -52.82
N HIS A 131 -9.26 6.65 -51.98
CA HIS A 131 -9.57 6.46 -50.56
C HIS A 131 -9.59 7.79 -49.77
N TYR A 132 -10.45 7.84 -48.77
CA TYR A 132 -10.66 8.99 -47.89
C TYR A 132 -10.18 8.68 -46.47
N PHE A 133 -9.55 9.67 -45.84
CA PHE A 133 -9.26 9.65 -44.41
C PHE A 133 -9.42 11.06 -43.85
N PRO A 134 -10.23 11.28 -42.77
CA PRO A 134 -10.51 12.62 -42.25
C PRO A 134 -9.26 13.33 -41.72
N ASP A 135 -9.02 14.59 -42.10
CA ASP A 135 -7.91 15.40 -41.59
C ASP A 135 -7.94 15.56 -40.07
N SER A 136 -9.13 15.65 -39.46
CA SER A 136 -9.30 15.66 -38.03
C SER A 136 -8.72 14.44 -37.34
N LYS A 137 -8.70 13.28 -38.03
CA LYS A 137 -8.13 12.02 -37.54
C LYS A 137 -6.63 11.90 -37.78
N ILE A 138 -6.13 12.53 -38.87
CA ILE A 138 -4.68 12.63 -39.12
C ILE A 138 -4.01 13.36 -37.97
N ASN A 139 -4.59 14.46 -37.48
CA ASN A 139 -4.07 15.20 -36.33
C ASN A 139 -4.08 14.41 -35.00
N LEU A 140 -4.84 13.32 -34.92
CA LEU A 140 -4.84 12.42 -33.74
C LEU A 140 -3.79 11.30 -33.85
N LEU A 141 -3.07 11.16 -34.95
CA LEU A 141 -1.98 10.21 -35.13
C LEU A 141 -0.72 10.68 -34.36
N THR A 142 -0.88 10.89 -33.07
CA THR A 142 0.22 11.35 -32.21
C THR A 142 0.78 10.18 -31.42
N ARG A 143 2.08 10.24 -31.13
CA ARG A 143 2.77 9.34 -30.22
C ARG A 143 2.54 9.75 -28.78
N ALA A 144 2.27 8.80 -27.89
CA ALA A 144 2.26 9.06 -26.46
C ALA A 144 3.70 9.28 -25.94
N THR A 145 3.85 10.22 -25.03
CA THR A 145 5.16 10.66 -24.54
C THR A 145 5.96 9.59 -23.81
N ASP A 146 5.30 8.57 -23.28
CA ASP A 146 5.88 7.47 -22.52
C ASP A 146 6.07 6.18 -23.33
N THR A 147 6.09 6.29 -24.66
CA THR A 147 6.17 5.13 -25.58
C THR A 147 7.59 4.95 -26.09
N ASN A 148 8.12 3.73 -25.99
CA ASN A 148 9.43 3.35 -26.55
C ASN A 148 9.36 3.09 -28.06
N LEU A 149 8.27 2.50 -28.55
CA LEU A 149 8.09 2.16 -29.96
C LEU A 149 6.65 2.45 -30.38
N CYS A 150 6.49 3.15 -31.50
CA CYS A 150 5.18 3.38 -32.10
C CYS A 150 5.07 2.65 -33.46
N ILE A 151 4.05 1.83 -33.59
CA ILE A 151 3.77 1.03 -34.78
C ILE A 151 2.42 1.45 -35.34
N THR A 152 2.39 1.91 -36.59
CA THR A 152 1.14 2.14 -37.32
C THR A 152 0.78 0.92 -38.16
N VAL A 153 -0.47 0.47 -38.05
CA VAL A 153 -1.00 -0.69 -38.75
C VAL A 153 -2.22 -0.24 -39.56
N MET A 154 -2.24 -0.53 -40.86
CA MET A 154 -3.33 -0.23 -41.78
C MET A 154 -3.46 -1.34 -42.81
N HIS A 155 -4.59 -1.38 -43.55
CA HIS A 155 -4.76 -2.35 -44.63
C HIS A 155 -4.24 -1.81 -45.96
N HIS A 156 -4.80 -0.72 -46.48
CA HIS A 156 -4.31 -0.05 -47.66
C HIS A 156 -3.15 0.88 -47.29
N SER A 157 -2.09 0.92 -48.13
CA SER A 157 -1.00 1.89 -47.86
C SER A 157 -1.48 3.32 -48.18
N TYR A 158 -0.71 4.32 -47.71
CA TYR A 158 -1.05 5.72 -47.94
C TYR A 158 -1.08 6.05 -49.46
N GLU A 159 -0.53 5.24 -50.34
CA GLU A 159 -0.57 5.38 -51.80
C GLU A 159 -1.97 5.20 -52.40
N TRP A 160 -2.91 4.58 -51.64
CA TRP A 160 -4.30 4.37 -52.06
C TRP A 160 -5.21 5.56 -51.77
N PHE A 161 -4.73 6.55 -51.05
CA PHE A 161 -5.51 7.71 -50.69
C PHE A 161 -5.48 8.81 -51.72
N ASN A 162 -6.57 9.59 -51.81
CA ASN A 162 -6.64 10.77 -52.61
C ASN A 162 -5.50 11.74 -52.31
N TRP A 163 -4.96 12.39 -53.32
CA TRP A 163 -3.79 13.27 -53.22
C TRP A 163 -3.93 14.37 -52.16
N ASN A 164 -5.18 14.84 -51.86
CA ASN A 164 -5.44 15.82 -50.81
C ASN A 164 -5.10 15.33 -49.40
N TYR A 165 -5.20 14.03 -49.14
CA TYR A 165 -5.00 13.43 -47.81
C TYR A 165 -3.69 12.68 -47.71
N LYS A 166 -3.18 12.18 -48.84
CA LYS A 166 -1.99 11.33 -48.93
C LYS A 166 -0.78 11.95 -48.25
N ALA A 167 -0.40 13.19 -48.62
CA ALA A 167 0.80 13.86 -48.10
C ALA A 167 0.70 14.12 -46.60
N ASN A 168 -0.45 14.51 -46.09
CA ASN A 168 -0.68 14.77 -44.66
C ASN A 168 -0.64 13.47 -43.85
N LEU A 169 -1.24 12.39 -44.36
CA LEU A 169 -1.26 11.08 -43.69
C LEU A 169 0.15 10.46 -43.69
N GLU A 170 0.87 10.49 -44.79
CA GLU A 170 2.24 10.02 -44.92
C GLU A 170 3.15 10.75 -43.96
N LYS A 171 3.10 12.07 -43.90
CA LYS A 171 3.86 12.88 -42.95
C LYS A 171 3.53 12.54 -41.52
N ALA A 172 2.25 12.45 -41.17
CA ALA A 172 1.84 12.13 -39.81
C ALA A 172 2.31 10.73 -39.36
N ILE A 173 2.36 9.75 -40.25
CA ILE A 173 2.89 8.41 -39.97
C ILE A 173 4.39 8.48 -39.72
N ILE A 174 5.15 9.15 -40.61
CA ILE A 174 6.60 9.27 -40.52
C ILE A 174 7.01 10.03 -39.27
N ASP A 175 6.32 11.12 -38.94
CA ASP A 175 6.64 11.92 -37.76
C ASP A 175 6.39 11.19 -36.41
N ASN A 176 5.53 10.17 -36.40
CA ASN A 176 5.06 9.56 -35.16
C ASN A 176 5.29 8.05 -35.03
N SER A 177 5.83 7.37 -36.03
CA SER A 177 5.94 5.90 -36.03
C SER A 177 7.30 5.42 -36.52
N GLU A 178 7.90 4.48 -35.84
CA GLU A 178 9.12 3.79 -36.29
C GLU A 178 8.82 2.66 -37.28
N LEU A 179 7.61 2.09 -37.21
CA LEU A 179 7.17 1.01 -38.06
C LEU A 179 5.79 1.29 -38.64
N LEU A 180 5.66 1.04 -39.97
CA LEU A 180 4.40 0.99 -40.69
C LEU A 180 4.17 -0.41 -41.24
N LEU A 181 3.08 -1.06 -40.80
CA LEU A 181 2.68 -2.39 -41.25
C LEU A 181 1.39 -2.27 -42.07
N TYR A 182 1.41 -2.76 -43.32
CA TYR A 182 0.20 -2.79 -44.14
C TYR A 182 0.06 -4.08 -44.99
N GLY A 183 -1.10 -4.30 -45.58
CA GLY A 183 -1.42 -5.42 -46.44
C GLY A 183 -1.80 -5.00 -47.87
N HIS A 184 -2.85 -5.57 -48.40
CA HIS A 184 -3.56 -5.27 -49.64
C HIS A 184 -2.75 -5.52 -50.94
N ASP A 185 -1.52 -4.99 -51.04
CA ASP A 185 -0.71 -5.08 -52.28
C ASP A 185 -0.17 -6.49 -52.59
N HIS A 186 -0.32 -7.43 -51.64
CA HIS A 186 0.13 -8.82 -51.75
C HIS A 186 1.62 -8.98 -52.15
N ARG A 187 2.44 -7.94 -51.85
CA ARG A 187 3.86 -7.91 -52.16
C ARG A 187 4.67 -7.78 -50.89
N GLU A 188 5.58 -8.71 -50.70
CA GLU A 188 6.44 -8.75 -49.52
C GLU A 188 7.61 -7.80 -49.69
N ARG A 189 7.73 -6.79 -48.87
CA ARG A 189 8.89 -5.90 -48.87
C ARG A 189 9.13 -5.29 -47.49
N THR A 190 10.35 -4.94 -47.21
CA THR A 190 10.71 -4.11 -46.08
C THR A 190 11.69 -3.05 -46.58
N THR A 191 11.30 -1.79 -46.43
CA THR A 191 12.05 -0.61 -46.90
C THR A 191 11.97 0.49 -45.83
N SER A 192 12.87 1.47 -45.86
CA SER A 192 12.73 2.68 -45.04
C SER A 192 12.20 3.84 -45.87
N LEU A 193 11.49 4.73 -45.23
CA LEU A 193 11.00 5.98 -45.78
C LEU A 193 11.40 7.15 -44.89
N SER A 194 11.98 8.20 -45.47
CA SER A 194 12.31 9.45 -44.79
C SER A 194 11.92 10.65 -45.64
N ILE A 195 11.50 11.73 -44.98
CA ILE A 195 11.20 13.03 -45.66
C ILE A 195 12.21 14.07 -45.10
N ASP A 196 12.91 14.78 -46.00
CA ASP A 196 13.77 15.93 -45.66
C ASP A 196 14.75 15.72 -44.49
N ASN A 197 15.57 14.67 -44.54
CA ASN A 197 16.51 14.28 -43.45
C ASN A 197 15.82 14.00 -42.12
N SER A 198 14.56 13.66 -42.11
CA SER A 198 13.86 13.14 -40.92
C SER A 198 14.32 11.72 -40.60
N LEU A 199 13.91 11.25 -39.41
CA LEU A 199 14.16 9.87 -38.99
C LEU A 199 13.43 8.87 -39.90
N ASP A 200 14.05 7.73 -40.16
CA ASP A 200 13.49 6.70 -41.03
C ASP A 200 12.33 5.96 -40.37
N THR A 201 11.19 5.87 -41.07
CA THR A 201 10.12 4.93 -40.71
C THR A 201 10.27 3.67 -41.54
N TRP A 202 10.39 2.51 -40.88
CA TRP A 202 10.44 1.24 -41.61
C TRP A 202 9.06 0.76 -42.02
N ILE A 203 8.93 0.39 -43.28
CA ILE A 203 7.69 -0.07 -43.88
C ILE A 203 7.79 -1.56 -44.13
N SER A 204 6.80 -2.33 -43.69
CA SER A 204 6.67 -3.73 -44.01
C SER A 204 5.30 -4.03 -44.59
N SER A 205 5.27 -4.50 -45.86
CA SER A 205 4.05 -5.02 -46.47
C SER A 205 4.02 -6.55 -46.39
N ALA A 206 2.86 -7.08 -46.02
CA ALA A 206 2.65 -8.53 -45.88
C ALA A 206 2.18 -9.17 -47.18
N GLY A 207 2.54 -10.45 -47.35
CA GLY A 207 1.97 -11.29 -48.41
C GLY A 207 0.54 -11.76 -48.10
N GLU A 208 -0.01 -12.58 -48.94
CA GLU A 208 -1.36 -13.15 -48.83
C GLU A 208 -1.32 -14.56 -48.25
N MET A 209 -2.21 -14.89 -47.31
CA MET A 209 -2.48 -16.24 -46.84
C MET A 209 -3.80 -16.76 -47.46
N LYS A 210 -3.74 -17.39 -48.61
CA LYS A 210 -4.93 -17.87 -49.41
C LYS A 210 -4.83 -19.35 -49.71
N PHE A 211 -5.71 -20.13 -49.15
CA PHE A 211 -5.70 -21.60 -49.26
C PHE A 211 -6.19 -22.19 -50.58
N SER A 212 -6.55 -21.40 -51.61
CA SER A 212 -7.39 -21.90 -52.69
C SER A 212 -6.92 -21.68 -54.14
N SER A 213 -5.82 -21.06 -54.46
CA SER A 213 -5.46 -20.84 -55.86
C SER A 213 -4.22 -21.59 -56.33
N LEU A 214 -4.26 -21.99 -57.59
CA LEU A 214 -3.21 -22.80 -58.22
C LEU A 214 -1.87 -22.08 -58.40
N ASP A 215 -1.83 -20.73 -58.30
CA ASP A 215 -0.67 -19.93 -58.67
C ASP A 215 -0.13 -19.00 -57.57
N ASN A 216 -0.83 -18.78 -56.47
CA ASN A 216 -0.35 -17.92 -55.37
C ASN A 216 0.32 -18.70 -54.26
N VAL A 217 1.44 -18.16 -53.78
CA VAL A 217 2.23 -18.76 -52.72
C VAL A 217 1.87 -18.06 -51.40
N ASP A 218 1.34 -18.85 -50.43
CA ASP A 218 0.98 -18.30 -49.10
C ASP A 218 2.23 -17.78 -48.41
N SER A 219 2.16 -16.56 -47.87
CA SER A 219 3.27 -15.97 -47.15
C SER A 219 2.82 -15.03 -46.04
N PHE A 220 3.69 -14.88 -45.03
CA PHE A 220 3.53 -13.92 -43.93
C PHE A 220 4.88 -13.38 -43.48
N ASN A 221 4.88 -12.19 -42.90
CA ASN A 221 6.06 -11.59 -42.34
C ASN A 221 6.12 -11.78 -40.83
N THR A 222 7.35 -11.87 -40.29
CA THR A 222 7.62 -11.79 -38.85
C THR A 222 8.71 -10.75 -38.61
N MET A 223 8.67 -10.13 -37.43
CA MET A 223 9.71 -9.23 -36.95
C MET A 223 10.15 -9.64 -35.55
N VAL A 224 11.43 -9.64 -35.32
CA VAL A 224 12.05 -9.80 -33.99
C VAL A 224 12.62 -8.45 -33.62
N ILE A 225 12.09 -7.85 -32.56
CA ILE A 225 12.52 -6.55 -32.07
C ILE A 225 13.39 -6.77 -30.82
N ASP A 226 14.63 -6.29 -30.90
CA ASP A 226 15.52 -6.21 -29.75
C ASP A 226 15.27 -4.88 -29.03
N THR A 227 14.73 -4.99 -27.82
CA THR A 227 14.34 -3.84 -27.00
C THR A 227 15.52 -3.13 -26.34
N GLU A 228 16.67 -3.80 -26.21
CA GLU A 228 17.88 -3.21 -25.62
C GLU A 228 18.65 -2.39 -26.64
N THR A 229 18.83 -2.94 -27.84
CA THR A 229 19.54 -2.26 -28.92
C THR A 229 18.67 -1.38 -29.77
N ASN A 230 17.33 -1.41 -29.54
CA ASN A 230 16.32 -0.73 -30.33
C ASN A 230 16.46 -1.01 -31.84
N SER A 231 16.62 -2.29 -32.18
CA SER A 231 16.79 -2.77 -33.57
C SER A 231 15.81 -3.91 -33.87
N PHE A 232 15.67 -4.25 -35.15
CA PHE A 232 14.83 -5.37 -35.55
C PHE A 232 15.45 -6.20 -36.68
N ASP A 233 15.06 -7.48 -36.68
CA ASP A 233 15.21 -8.40 -37.79
C ASP A 233 13.86 -8.72 -38.40
N GLY A 234 13.75 -8.61 -39.72
CA GLY A 234 12.51 -8.91 -40.47
C GLY A 234 12.67 -10.14 -41.37
N PHE A 235 11.66 -11.01 -41.32
CA PHE A 235 11.66 -12.25 -42.09
C PHE A 235 10.34 -12.39 -42.82
N VAL A 236 10.39 -12.99 -44.05
CA VAL A 236 9.20 -13.51 -44.74
C VAL A 236 9.22 -15.02 -44.72
N PHE A 237 8.10 -15.60 -44.39
CA PHE A 237 7.86 -17.04 -44.48
C PHE A 237 6.97 -17.35 -45.65
N THR A 238 7.41 -18.20 -46.55
CA THR A 238 6.72 -18.56 -47.80
C THR A 238 6.45 -20.05 -47.80
N TRP A 239 5.22 -20.46 -48.10
CA TRP A 239 4.83 -21.87 -48.16
C TRP A 239 5.41 -22.55 -49.42
N ASP A 240 6.19 -23.60 -49.22
CA ASP A 240 6.64 -24.49 -50.29
C ASP A 240 5.68 -25.68 -50.40
N LYS A 241 4.96 -25.71 -51.53
CA LYS A 241 3.96 -26.77 -51.83
C LYS A 241 4.63 -28.16 -51.95
N SER A 242 5.89 -28.22 -52.39
CA SER A 242 6.63 -29.48 -52.61
C SER A 242 7.06 -30.13 -51.32
N SER A 243 7.64 -29.37 -50.42
CA SER A 243 8.14 -29.85 -49.11
C SER A 243 7.09 -29.77 -48.01
N LYS A 244 5.96 -29.08 -48.22
CA LYS A 244 4.89 -28.82 -47.24
C LYS A 244 5.41 -28.18 -45.94
N ILE A 245 6.33 -27.27 -46.08
CA ILE A 245 6.89 -26.47 -44.98
C ILE A 245 6.96 -24.98 -45.38
N TYR A 246 7.01 -24.10 -44.39
CA TYR A 246 7.36 -22.71 -44.64
C TYR A 246 8.86 -22.56 -44.68
N SER A 247 9.40 -22.04 -45.79
CA SER A 247 10.76 -21.55 -45.90
C SER A 247 10.82 -20.09 -45.47
N HIS A 248 11.91 -19.62 -44.92
CA HIS A 248 12.06 -18.22 -44.56
C HIS A 248 13.20 -17.54 -45.33
N LYS A 249 13.03 -16.25 -45.57
CA LYS A 249 14.05 -15.37 -46.14
C LYS A 249 14.17 -14.13 -45.25
N VAL A 250 15.40 -13.66 -45.04
CA VAL A 250 15.66 -12.39 -44.34
C VAL A 250 15.31 -11.22 -45.23
N LEU A 251 14.41 -10.35 -44.76
CA LEU A 251 14.04 -9.09 -45.45
C LEU A 251 14.87 -7.92 -44.89
N ALA A 252 15.15 -7.92 -43.60
CA ALA A 252 15.94 -6.91 -42.92
C ALA A 252 16.74 -7.56 -41.78
N SER A 253 17.96 -7.14 -41.55
CA SER A 253 18.79 -7.64 -40.46
C SER A 253 19.43 -6.50 -39.71
N GLN A 254 19.30 -6.52 -38.37
CA GLN A 254 19.84 -5.54 -37.42
C GLN A 254 19.58 -4.07 -37.85
N LYS A 255 18.35 -3.79 -38.29
CA LYS A 255 17.96 -2.44 -38.68
C LYS A 255 17.61 -1.62 -37.45
N SER A 256 18.26 -0.47 -37.30
CA SER A 256 17.97 0.45 -36.19
C SER A 256 16.55 1.00 -36.32
N LEU A 257 15.79 0.94 -35.21
CA LEU A 257 14.54 1.66 -35.03
C LEU A 257 14.89 3.04 -34.48
N GLN A 258 15.01 4.03 -35.34
CA GLN A 258 15.33 5.39 -34.92
C GLN A 258 14.17 5.92 -34.08
N ASN A 259 14.46 6.26 -32.84
CA ASN A 259 13.44 6.76 -31.95
C ASN A 259 13.03 8.20 -32.35
N HIS A 260 11.81 8.36 -32.87
CA HIS A 260 11.22 9.66 -33.23
C HIS A 260 10.94 10.54 -32.00
N SER A 261 11.03 9.98 -30.79
CA SER A 261 10.96 10.76 -29.57
C SER A 261 12.29 11.52 -29.38
N THR A 262 12.23 12.82 -29.23
CA THR A 262 13.36 13.64 -28.77
C THR A 262 13.75 13.31 -27.32
N LYS A 263 12.94 12.49 -26.66
CA LYS A 263 13.04 12.12 -25.26
C LYS A 263 13.98 10.93 -25.07
N LEU A 264 14.86 11.07 -24.12
CA LEU A 264 15.71 9.97 -23.66
C LEU A 264 14.87 9.05 -22.77
N MET A 265 14.84 7.75 -23.09
CA MET A 265 14.13 6.73 -22.33
C MET A 265 15.12 5.82 -21.62
N PRO A 266 14.90 5.49 -20.34
CA PRO A 266 15.72 4.51 -19.62
C PRO A 266 15.65 3.14 -20.26
N LEU A 267 16.71 2.33 -20.09
CA LEU A 267 16.74 0.93 -20.52
C LEU A 267 15.57 0.14 -19.89
N PRO A 268 14.90 -0.72 -20.67
CA PRO A 268 13.80 -1.57 -20.13
C PRO A 268 14.25 -2.46 -18.98
N SER A 269 15.46 -3.02 -19.04
CA SER A 269 16.07 -3.80 -17.96
C SER A 269 16.24 -2.98 -16.69
N TYR A 270 16.63 -1.72 -16.80
CA TYR A 270 16.75 -0.83 -15.65
C TYR A 270 15.39 -0.49 -15.05
N ILE A 271 14.40 -0.15 -15.87
CA ILE A 271 13.01 0.07 -15.41
C ILE A 271 12.47 -1.17 -14.67
N LYS A 272 12.70 -2.37 -15.24
CA LYS A 272 12.31 -3.63 -14.59
C LYS A 272 13.00 -3.79 -13.23
N SER A 273 14.29 -3.48 -13.11
CA SER A 273 15.04 -3.56 -11.85
C SER A 273 14.55 -2.53 -10.81
N ILE A 274 14.21 -1.32 -11.24
CA ILE A 274 13.62 -0.28 -10.37
C ILE A 274 12.27 -0.71 -9.83
N LYS A 275 11.44 -1.32 -10.67
CA LYS A 275 10.08 -1.74 -10.34
C LYS A 275 10.00 -3.08 -9.60
N GLN A 276 11.11 -3.82 -9.54
CA GLN A 276 11.16 -5.12 -8.90
C GLN A 276 10.67 -5.07 -7.44
N ASP A 277 9.73 -5.95 -7.12
CA ASP A 277 9.22 -6.11 -5.77
C ASP A 277 10.17 -6.92 -4.89
N ASN A 278 10.53 -6.36 -3.73
CA ASN A 278 11.41 -7.00 -2.75
C ASN A 278 10.68 -8.04 -1.86
N TYR A 279 9.36 -8.15 -1.95
CA TYR A 279 8.52 -9.00 -1.11
C TYR A 279 7.93 -10.20 -1.84
N ASN A 280 8.20 -10.35 -3.14
CA ASN A 280 7.69 -11.41 -4.01
C ASN A 280 6.14 -11.49 -4.06
N LEU A 281 5.48 -10.34 -3.95
CA LEU A 281 4.02 -10.23 -4.05
C LEU A 281 3.57 -10.12 -5.50
N SER A 282 4.33 -9.36 -6.30
CA SER A 282 4.13 -9.12 -7.72
C SER A 282 5.48 -9.01 -8.44
N GLU A 283 5.50 -9.00 -9.76
CA GLU A 283 6.71 -8.65 -10.53
C GLU A 283 6.99 -7.13 -10.49
N ASP A 284 5.96 -6.32 -10.33
CA ASP A 284 6.00 -4.85 -10.29
C ASP A 284 5.34 -4.32 -9.02
N PHE A 285 6.11 -3.70 -8.11
CA PHE A 285 5.58 -3.15 -6.87
C PHE A 285 4.53 -2.06 -7.09
N THR A 286 4.51 -1.41 -8.25
CA THR A 286 3.54 -0.35 -8.55
C THR A 286 2.09 -0.85 -8.63
N GLU A 287 1.89 -2.15 -8.79
CA GLU A 287 0.56 -2.77 -8.82
C GLU A 287 -0.18 -2.69 -7.48
N TYR A 288 0.57 -2.66 -6.35
CA TYR A 288 -0.03 -2.51 -5.02
C TYR A 288 0.42 -1.25 -4.28
N PHE A 289 1.22 -0.40 -4.92
CA PHE A 289 1.74 0.82 -4.31
C PHE A 289 0.62 1.75 -3.86
N VAL A 290 0.77 2.28 -2.64
CA VAL A 290 -0.09 3.33 -2.09
C VAL A 290 0.76 4.56 -1.82
N PHE A 291 0.33 5.71 -2.32
CA PHE A 291 1.05 6.96 -2.13
C PHE A 291 0.97 7.41 -0.66
N PRO A 292 2.13 7.65 0.01
CA PRO A 292 2.16 8.08 1.40
C PRO A 292 1.67 9.52 1.57
N LYS A 293 1.22 9.87 2.77
CA LYS A 293 0.99 11.25 3.16
C LYS A 293 2.33 11.92 3.47
N LEU A 294 2.65 12.98 2.74
CA LEU A 294 3.85 13.80 2.94
C LEU A 294 3.43 15.12 3.59
N VAL A 295 4.14 15.56 4.61
CA VAL A 295 3.83 16.79 5.36
C VAL A 295 5.09 17.66 5.47
N SER A 296 4.94 18.94 5.23
CA SER A 296 6.02 19.92 5.43
C SER A 296 6.24 20.20 6.93
N GLU A 297 7.49 20.10 7.38
CA GLU A 297 7.90 20.46 8.75
C GLU A 297 8.58 21.84 8.83
N THR A 298 8.38 22.71 7.83
CA THR A 298 9.01 24.04 7.83
C THR A 298 8.34 24.98 8.81
N GLN A 299 9.14 25.88 9.44
CA GLN A 299 8.66 26.91 10.38
C GLN A 299 8.03 28.13 9.68
N ASN A 300 8.14 28.25 8.34
CA ASN A 300 7.56 29.35 7.59
C ASN A 300 6.03 29.23 7.55
N GLU A 301 5.30 30.26 7.99
CA GLU A 301 3.83 30.26 8.05
C GLU A 301 3.15 29.96 6.69
N ILE A 302 3.76 30.34 5.57
CA ILE A 302 3.20 30.11 4.20
C ILE A 302 3.29 28.63 3.79
N ASP A 303 4.35 27.93 4.20
CA ASP A 303 4.62 26.54 3.83
C ASP A 303 4.30 25.56 4.98
N LYS A 304 3.87 26.06 6.14
CA LYS A 304 3.50 25.27 7.30
C LYS A 304 2.25 24.46 6.97
N ASN A 305 2.35 23.13 7.14
CA ASN A 305 1.29 22.18 6.81
C ASN A 305 0.99 21.97 5.31
N LYS A 306 1.91 22.34 4.39
CA LYS A 306 1.79 21.93 3.00
C LYS A 306 1.89 20.40 2.94
N THR A 307 0.87 19.76 2.36
CA THR A 307 0.78 18.30 2.27
C THR A 307 0.81 17.85 0.82
N ALA A 308 1.31 16.64 0.58
CA ALA A 308 1.12 15.95 -0.69
C ALA A 308 0.62 14.51 -0.40
N THR A 309 -0.50 14.17 -0.97
CA THR A 309 -1.20 12.88 -0.80
C THR A 309 -1.30 12.10 -2.10
N SER A 310 -0.86 12.69 -3.19
CA SER A 310 -0.79 12.07 -4.53
C SER A 310 0.50 12.44 -5.26
N ILE A 311 0.79 11.72 -6.33
CA ILE A 311 1.95 12.00 -7.18
C ILE A 311 1.83 13.35 -7.88
N GLU A 312 0.64 13.75 -8.30
CA GLU A 312 0.35 15.01 -8.96
C GLU A 312 0.68 16.19 -8.03
N GLU A 313 0.26 16.11 -6.77
CA GLU A 313 0.56 17.11 -5.74
C GLU A 313 2.07 17.17 -5.46
N LEU A 314 2.77 16.02 -5.36
CA LEU A 314 4.21 15.99 -5.19
C LEU A 314 4.94 16.60 -6.39
N LEU A 315 4.53 16.30 -7.61
CA LEU A 315 5.11 16.90 -8.83
C LEU A 315 4.86 18.39 -8.89
N GLN A 316 3.71 18.88 -8.41
CA GLN A 316 3.44 20.30 -8.31
C GLN A 316 4.40 20.99 -7.32
N VAL A 317 4.58 20.41 -6.13
CA VAL A 317 5.56 20.89 -5.14
C VAL A 317 6.98 20.86 -5.71
N LEU A 318 7.37 19.80 -6.42
CA LEU A 318 8.67 19.67 -7.06
C LEU A 318 8.90 20.77 -8.11
N ASN A 319 7.90 21.05 -8.94
CA ASN A 319 8.00 22.10 -9.96
C ASN A 319 8.13 23.51 -9.35
N GLU A 320 7.46 23.75 -8.21
CA GLU A 320 7.53 25.01 -7.47
C GLU A 320 8.88 25.18 -6.75
N LYS A 321 9.31 24.17 -6.01
CA LYS A 321 10.47 24.26 -5.10
C LYS A 321 11.79 23.80 -5.74
N LYS A 322 11.73 22.98 -6.79
CA LYS A 322 12.88 22.40 -7.55
C LYS A 322 13.82 21.50 -6.76
N LYS A 323 13.97 21.72 -5.44
CA LYS A 323 14.88 20.96 -4.57
C LYS A 323 14.12 20.45 -3.34
N LEU A 324 14.04 19.13 -3.19
CA LEU A 324 13.27 18.47 -2.11
C LEU A 324 14.18 17.60 -1.24
N ILE A 325 13.88 17.57 0.06
CA ILE A 325 14.34 16.56 0.99
C ILE A 325 13.13 15.75 1.44
N VAL A 326 13.17 14.44 1.23
CA VAL A 326 12.16 13.49 1.71
C VAL A 326 12.71 12.82 2.96
N SER A 327 12.22 13.23 4.12
CA SER A 327 12.61 12.66 5.42
C SER A 327 11.59 11.63 5.91
N GLY A 328 12.00 10.73 6.77
CA GLY A 328 11.10 9.75 7.38
C GLY A 328 11.83 8.64 8.10
N ALA A 329 11.10 7.93 8.97
CA ALA A 329 11.60 6.81 9.75
C ALA A 329 12.18 5.69 8.85
N THR A 330 12.94 4.81 9.45
CA THR A 330 13.38 3.57 8.79
C THR A 330 12.16 2.74 8.37
N ASN A 331 12.19 2.18 7.16
CA ASN A 331 11.09 1.38 6.58
C ASN A 331 9.79 2.17 6.30
N SER A 332 9.82 3.50 6.33
CA SER A 332 8.68 4.37 6.00
C SER A 332 8.30 4.40 4.50
N GLY A 333 9.04 3.69 3.64
CA GLY A 333 8.76 3.62 2.20
C GLY A 333 9.48 4.68 1.35
N LYS A 334 10.49 5.40 1.88
CA LYS A 334 11.26 6.42 1.12
C LYS A 334 11.78 5.89 -0.21
N THR A 335 12.51 4.79 -0.19
CA THR A 335 13.08 4.15 -1.39
C THR A 335 12.00 3.80 -2.41
N THR A 336 10.87 3.24 -1.96
CA THR A 336 9.75 2.86 -2.82
C THR A 336 9.09 4.10 -3.44
N LEU A 337 8.87 5.16 -2.66
CA LEU A 337 8.37 6.44 -3.16
C LEU A 337 9.30 7.05 -4.21
N LEU A 338 10.63 7.06 -3.96
CA LEU A 338 11.60 7.60 -4.90
C LEU A 338 11.68 6.78 -6.20
N LYS A 339 11.57 5.46 -6.13
CA LYS A 339 11.46 4.59 -7.30
C LYS A 339 10.18 4.86 -8.11
N TYR A 340 9.06 5.02 -7.42
CA TYR A 340 7.79 5.39 -8.06
C TYR A 340 7.88 6.76 -8.72
N LEU A 341 8.47 7.74 -8.04
CA LEU A 341 8.70 9.09 -8.57
C LEU A 341 9.64 9.07 -9.79
N TYR A 342 10.70 8.24 -9.77
CA TYR A 342 11.58 8.05 -10.92
C TYR A 342 10.76 7.61 -12.15
N CYS A 343 9.95 6.58 -12.01
CA CYS A 343 9.09 6.10 -13.10
C CYS A 343 8.11 7.17 -13.60
N SER A 344 7.54 7.97 -12.69
CA SER A 344 6.60 9.04 -13.05
C SER A 344 7.28 10.19 -13.78
N LEU A 345 8.50 10.57 -13.37
CA LEU A 345 9.27 11.65 -13.98
C LEU A 345 9.79 11.31 -15.38
N THR A 346 9.97 10.03 -15.71
CA THR A 346 10.37 9.62 -17.06
C THR A 346 9.34 10.02 -18.13
N ASN A 347 8.14 10.44 -17.77
CA ASN A 347 7.11 10.93 -18.70
C ASN A 347 7.38 12.33 -19.24
N ASP A 348 8.12 13.18 -18.51
CA ASP A 348 8.35 14.58 -18.89
C ASP A 348 9.82 15.01 -18.78
N LYS A 349 10.59 14.33 -17.96
CA LYS A 349 12.00 14.68 -17.64
C LYS A 349 12.92 13.47 -17.85
N THR A 350 14.21 13.71 -17.70
CA THR A 350 15.24 12.65 -17.75
C THR A 350 15.86 12.50 -16.36
N PRO A 351 15.27 11.66 -15.49
CA PRO A 351 15.77 11.47 -14.14
C PRO A 351 16.99 10.53 -14.09
N LEU A 352 17.94 10.81 -13.21
CA LEU A 352 18.97 9.87 -12.78
C LEU A 352 18.74 9.47 -11.33
N PHE A 353 18.86 8.17 -11.04
CA PHE A 353 18.65 7.60 -9.71
C PHE A 353 19.98 7.12 -9.12
N LEU A 354 20.34 7.63 -7.94
CA LEU A 354 21.54 7.23 -7.20
C LEU A 354 21.12 6.56 -5.89
N SER A 355 21.45 5.28 -5.72
CA SER A 355 21.25 4.57 -4.46
C SER A 355 22.51 4.54 -3.61
N ALA A 356 22.35 4.77 -2.30
CA ALA A 356 23.44 4.78 -1.34
C ALA A 356 23.80 3.39 -0.76
N ASP A 357 23.62 2.31 -1.50
CA ASP A 357 23.84 0.91 -1.04
C ASP A 357 25.29 0.60 -0.55
N GLY A 358 26.01 1.60 -0.08
CA GLY A 358 27.28 1.50 0.66
C GLY A 358 28.47 0.91 -0.11
N LYS A 359 28.29 0.48 -1.34
CA LYS A 359 29.32 -0.21 -2.14
C LYS A 359 30.07 0.68 -3.13
N GLN A 360 29.57 1.84 -3.48
CA GLN A 360 30.20 2.71 -4.47
C GLN A 360 30.85 3.93 -3.85
N ARG A 361 32.19 4.03 -4.01
CA ARG A 361 32.92 5.29 -3.80
C ARG A 361 32.60 6.22 -4.97
N ILE A 362 31.76 7.20 -4.75
CA ILE A 362 31.42 8.21 -5.76
C ILE A 362 32.65 9.11 -6.00
N LYS A 363 33.11 9.17 -7.24
CA LYS A 363 34.15 10.12 -7.68
C LYS A 363 33.46 11.28 -8.40
N ALA A 364 33.67 12.50 -7.96
CA ALA A 364 33.02 13.71 -8.49
C ALA A 364 33.16 13.90 -10.02
N GLN A 365 34.25 13.41 -10.64
CA GLN A 365 34.53 13.67 -12.03
C GLN A 365 33.61 12.98 -13.04
N ASN A 366 33.16 11.74 -12.78
CA ASN A 366 32.46 10.93 -13.79
C ASN A 366 31.13 10.30 -13.29
N PHE A 367 30.64 10.67 -12.11
CA PHE A 367 29.47 9.98 -11.54
C PHE A 367 28.19 10.15 -12.38
N ILE A 368 27.98 11.32 -12.98
CA ILE A 368 26.78 11.60 -13.80
C ILE A 368 26.79 10.73 -15.03
N ARG A 369 27.93 10.65 -15.71
CA ARG A 369 28.08 9.82 -16.89
C ARG A 369 27.87 8.33 -16.55
N HIS A 370 28.48 7.87 -15.48
CA HIS A 370 28.33 6.48 -15.04
C HIS A 370 26.86 6.13 -14.68
N LEU A 371 26.14 7.02 -13.97
CA LEU A 371 24.73 6.85 -13.70
C LEU A 371 23.89 6.85 -14.97
N PHE A 372 24.23 7.70 -15.94
CA PHE A 372 23.53 7.76 -17.20
C PHE A 372 23.73 6.46 -18.01
N GLU A 373 24.99 6.02 -18.16
CA GLU A 373 25.32 4.79 -18.87
C GLU A 373 24.62 3.56 -18.28
N GLU A 374 24.56 3.46 -16.95
CA GLU A 374 23.84 2.39 -16.25
C GLU A 374 22.34 2.40 -16.53
N GLN A 375 21.72 3.57 -16.65
CA GLN A 375 20.26 3.73 -16.69
C GLN A 375 19.71 3.92 -18.11
N TYR A 376 20.50 4.47 -19.04
CA TYR A 376 20.08 4.82 -20.40
C TYR A 376 20.90 4.13 -21.49
N GLY A 377 21.96 3.41 -21.12
CA GLY A 377 22.86 2.70 -22.04
C GLY A 377 24.17 3.39 -22.30
N ASP A 378 25.17 2.59 -22.64
CA ASP A 378 26.55 3.04 -22.93
C ASP A 378 26.70 3.53 -24.39
N ASP A 379 25.86 4.46 -24.81
CA ASP A 379 25.95 5.13 -26.10
C ASP A 379 26.40 6.59 -25.91
N ARG A 380 27.55 6.89 -26.47
CA ARG A 380 28.15 8.23 -26.41
C ARG A 380 27.23 9.30 -26.97
N THR A 381 26.47 9.00 -28.02
CA THR A 381 25.57 9.96 -28.69
C THR A 381 24.37 10.28 -27.80
N LEU A 382 23.86 9.31 -27.05
CA LEU A 382 22.77 9.50 -26.07
C LEU A 382 23.23 10.37 -24.89
N PHE A 383 24.48 10.17 -24.41
CA PHE A 383 25.03 10.99 -23.35
C PHE A 383 25.27 12.43 -23.81
N GLU A 384 25.79 12.66 -25.04
CA GLU A 384 25.92 13.99 -25.64
C GLU A 384 24.56 14.70 -25.76
N LYS A 385 23.50 13.99 -26.17
CA LYS A 385 22.11 14.51 -26.13
C LYS A 385 21.69 14.87 -24.71
N TYR A 386 21.96 14.01 -23.71
CA TYR A 386 21.67 14.31 -22.33
C TYR A 386 22.39 15.57 -21.83
N GLU A 387 23.66 15.76 -22.17
CA GLU A 387 24.43 16.96 -21.78
C GLU A 387 23.80 18.24 -22.36
N GLN A 388 23.26 18.17 -23.58
CA GLN A 388 22.61 19.31 -24.28
C GLN A 388 21.20 19.63 -23.76
N LEU A 389 20.55 18.74 -22.97
CA LEU A 389 19.25 19.03 -22.39
C LEU A 389 19.30 20.25 -21.46
N ASP A 390 18.22 21.04 -21.47
CA ASP A 390 18.01 22.09 -20.47
C ASP A 390 18.01 21.54 -19.04
N LEU A 391 18.49 22.32 -18.09
CA LEU A 391 18.54 21.92 -16.69
C LEU A 391 17.14 21.53 -16.16
N ASP A 392 16.09 22.19 -16.63
CA ASP A 392 14.69 21.89 -16.26
C ASP A 392 14.19 20.52 -16.77
N LYS A 393 14.96 19.83 -17.62
CA LYS A 393 14.68 18.44 -18.00
C LYS A 393 15.52 17.43 -17.21
N LYS A 394 16.54 17.86 -16.48
CA LYS A 394 17.45 17.00 -15.73
C LYS A 394 17.06 16.93 -14.25
N VAL A 395 16.83 15.72 -13.75
CA VAL A 395 16.46 15.44 -12.36
C VAL A 395 17.46 14.48 -11.75
N LEU A 396 17.93 14.78 -10.55
CA LEU A 396 18.70 13.83 -9.74
C LEU A 396 17.87 13.37 -8.55
N ILE A 397 17.74 12.07 -8.38
CA ILE A 397 17.13 11.43 -7.23
C ILE A 397 18.20 10.68 -6.47
N VAL A 398 18.37 10.98 -5.18
CA VAL A 398 19.36 10.31 -4.32
C VAL A 398 18.65 9.63 -3.17
N ASP A 399 18.74 8.30 -3.14
CA ASP A 399 18.20 7.51 -2.03
C ASP A 399 19.26 7.27 -0.96
N GLY A 400 19.04 7.80 0.24
CA GLY A 400 19.92 7.67 1.39
C GLY A 400 21.14 8.61 1.35
N TRP A 401 20.95 9.91 1.15
CA TRP A 401 22.03 10.90 1.15
C TRP A 401 22.93 10.81 2.37
N ASP A 402 22.36 10.58 3.55
CA ASP A 402 23.05 10.43 4.83
C ASP A 402 23.93 9.16 4.90
N LEU A 403 23.74 8.20 4.00
CA LEU A 403 24.47 6.94 3.93
C LEU A 403 25.62 6.95 2.91
N LEU A 404 25.68 7.97 2.06
CA LEU A 404 26.68 8.06 1.01
C LEU A 404 28.10 8.25 1.57
N ASN A 405 29.00 7.33 1.22
CA ASN A 405 30.43 7.45 1.52
C ASN A 405 31.11 8.35 0.47
N ILE A 406 31.08 9.66 0.70
CA ILE A 406 31.59 10.66 -0.23
C ILE A 406 32.90 11.22 0.28
N LYS A 407 34.00 10.99 -0.48
CA LYS A 407 35.24 11.78 -0.37
C LYS A 407 35.04 13.07 -1.17
N ASN A 408 35.26 14.24 -0.57
CA ASN A 408 35.03 15.56 -1.15
C ASN A 408 33.56 15.90 -1.43
N ARG A 409 32.74 15.89 -0.38
CA ARG A 409 31.31 16.22 -0.46
C ARG A 409 31.04 17.56 -1.16
N SER A 410 31.78 18.61 -0.84
CA SER A 410 31.62 19.92 -1.45
C SER A 410 31.74 19.94 -2.97
N ALA A 411 32.69 19.18 -3.54
CA ALA A 411 32.86 19.09 -5.01
C ALA A 411 31.67 18.36 -5.69
N ILE A 412 31.09 17.36 -5.02
CA ILE A 412 29.89 16.65 -5.54
C ILE A 412 28.68 17.54 -5.45
N ILE A 413 28.48 18.26 -4.35
CA ILE A 413 27.38 19.21 -4.17
C ILE A 413 27.42 20.29 -5.25
N GLN A 414 28.62 20.86 -5.50
CA GLN A 414 28.77 21.86 -6.55
C GLN A 414 28.42 21.27 -7.93
N LYS A 415 28.89 20.06 -8.24
CA LYS A 415 28.61 19.38 -9.52
C LYS A 415 27.11 19.10 -9.69
N ILE A 416 26.43 18.71 -8.61
CA ILE A 416 24.96 18.50 -8.61
C ILE A 416 24.23 19.81 -8.91
N ALA A 417 24.64 20.90 -8.25
CA ALA A 417 24.01 22.22 -8.43
C ALA A 417 24.16 22.77 -9.86
N GLU A 418 25.33 22.49 -10.50
CA GLU A 418 25.63 22.89 -11.87
C GLU A 418 24.92 22.04 -12.93
N SER A 419 24.59 20.77 -12.63
CA SER A 419 24.18 19.80 -13.65
C SER A 419 22.69 19.45 -13.64
N PHE A 420 21.92 19.80 -12.59
CA PHE A 420 20.53 19.40 -12.43
C PHE A 420 19.64 20.58 -12.05
N GLY A 421 18.51 20.72 -12.75
CA GLY A 421 17.48 21.72 -12.39
C GLY A 421 16.61 21.25 -11.22
N TYR A 422 16.48 19.93 -11.03
CA TYR A 422 15.70 19.34 -9.93
C TYR A 422 16.56 18.34 -9.16
N VAL A 423 16.48 18.41 -7.83
CA VAL A 423 17.21 17.51 -6.93
C VAL A 423 16.26 17.01 -5.83
N ILE A 424 16.23 15.69 -5.64
CA ILE A 424 15.41 15.05 -4.61
C ILE A 424 16.31 14.13 -3.80
N LEU A 425 16.38 14.36 -2.50
CA LEU A 425 17.22 13.59 -1.58
C LEU A 425 16.34 12.87 -0.57
N SER A 426 16.58 11.58 -0.29
CA SER A 426 16.01 10.97 0.89
C SER A 426 17.00 10.94 2.05
N VAL A 427 16.50 11.18 3.25
CA VAL A 427 17.26 11.12 4.50
C VAL A 427 16.49 10.38 5.58
N ARG A 428 17.19 9.76 6.52
CA ARG A 428 16.56 9.21 7.71
C ARG A 428 16.18 10.36 8.64
N ASN A 429 14.95 10.30 9.17
CA ASN A 429 14.59 11.19 10.26
C ASN A 429 15.27 10.69 11.54
N SER A 430 16.35 11.32 11.94
CA SER A 430 16.80 11.27 13.31
C SER A 430 16.39 12.59 13.97
N ARG A 431 15.78 12.54 15.13
CA ARG A 431 15.43 13.72 15.95
C ARG A 431 16.63 14.64 16.27
N THR A 432 17.82 14.22 15.93
CA THR A 432 19.02 15.03 15.99
C THR A 432 19.14 15.83 14.70
N ASN A 433 19.60 17.05 14.77
CA ASN A 433 19.94 18.03 13.73
C ASN A 433 20.55 17.50 12.42
N LEU A 434 20.34 16.21 12.04
CA LEU A 434 20.91 15.60 10.83
C LEU A 434 20.36 16.23 9.56
N VAL A 435 19.07 16.52 9.51
CA VAL A 435 18.44 17.20 8.36
C VAL A 435 18.98 18.62 8.26
N GLU A 436 19.13 19.31 9.38
CA GLU A 436 19.74 20.65 9.48
C GLU A 436 21.21 20.64 9.06
N ALA A 437 21.99 19.66 9.52
CA ALA A 437 23.38 19.49 9.11
C ALA A 437 23.51 19.20 7.62
N ILE A 438 22.62 18.35 7.08
CA ILE A 438 22.57 18.04 5.65
C ILE A 438 22.19 19.28 4.85
N LYS A 439 21.19 20.06 5.29
CA LYS A 439 20.84 21.34 4.66
C LYS A 439 22.02 22.30 4.66
N GLY A 440 22.78 22.37 5.77
CA GLY A 440 24.02 23.13 5.86
C GLY A 440 25.14 22.66 4.91
N GLU A 441 25.27 21.32 4.70
CA GLU A 441 26.24 20.75 3.77
C GLU A 441 25.90 21.02 2.28
N ILE A 442 24.58 21.03 1.94
CA ILE A 442 24.12 21.11 0.54
C ILE A 442 23.96 22.57 0.07
N GLY A 443 24.19 23.56 0.92
CA GLY A 443 24.08 24.99 0.59
C GLY A 443 23.01 25.71 1.40
N GLU A 444 22.78 27.00 1.09
CA GLU A 444 21.92 27.87 1.88
C GLU A 444 20.58 27.18 2.27
N GLN A 445 20.26 27.24 3.57
CA GLN A 445 19.08 26.60 4.18
C GLN A 445 17.75 26.86 3.44
N SER A 446 17.67 27.98 2.71
CA SER A 446 16.47 28.37 1.96
C SER A 446 16.22 27.61 0.66
N GLN A 447 17.14 26.76 0.18
CA GLN A 447 17.03 26.14 -1.15
C GLN A 447 16.34 24.78 -1.18
N TYR A 448 16.26 24.06 -0.07
CA TYR A 448 15.68 22.72 0.00
C TYR A 448 14.40 22.73 0.82
N PHE A 449 13.33 22.28 0.19
CA PHE A 449 12.04 22.10 0.85
C PHE A 449 11.92 20.68 1.40
N GLU A 450 11.59 20.56 2.69
CA GLU A 450 11.50 19.26 3.36
C GLU A 450 10.06 18.78 3.44
N LEU A 451 9.87 17.51 3.04
CA LEU A 451 8.64 16.75 3.18
C LEU A 451 8.90 15.52 4.01
N HIS A 452 8.15 15.35 5.08
CA HIS A 452 8.23 14.20 5.97
C HIS A 452 7.18 13.14 5.61
N ILE A 453 7.60 11.87 5.46
CA ILE A 453 6.71 10.74 5.23
C ILE A 453 6.05 10.33 6.53
N LYS A 454 4.72 10.42 6.59
CA LYS A 454 3.93 9.93 7.72
C LYS A 454 3.75 8.42 7.64
N PRO A 455 3.60 7.73 8.80
CA PRO A 455 3.20 6.32 8.84
C PRO A 455 1.86 6.07 8.14
N PHE A 456 1.58 4.82 7.83
CA PHE A 456 0.31 4.42 7.23
C PHE A 456 -0.73 4.19 8.33
N PHE A 457 -1.47 5.24 8.64
CA PHE A 457 -2.63 5.17 9.53
C PHE A 457 -3.77 4.40 8.87
N THR A 458 -4.89 4.27 9.56
CA THR A 458 -6.00 3.36 9.18
C THR A 458 -6.38 3.44 7.69
N GLU A 459 -6.50 4.62 7.09
CA GLU A 459 -6.92 4.77 5.69
C GLU A 459 -5.89 4.16 4.73
N LYS A 460 -4.64 4.62 4.81
CA LYS A 460 -3.55 4.17 3.93
C LYS A 460 -3.16 2.72 4.17
N ARG A 461 -3.27 2.25 5.42
CA ARG A 461 -3.07 0.85 5.79
C ARG A 461 -4.09 -0.06 5.11
N ASN A 462 -5.38 0.28 5.21
CA ASN A 462 -6.46 -0.49 4.62
C ASN A 462 -6.36 -0.52 3.08
N GLU A 463 -6.01 0.60 2.46
CA GLU A 463 -5.76 0.69 1.02
C GLU A 463 -4.60 -0.25 0.59
N LEU A 464 -3.48 -0.24 1.33
CA LEU A 464 -2.33 -1.08 1.03
C LEU A 464 -2.65 -2.58 1.19
N VAL A 465 -3.30 -2.97 2.28
CA VAL A 465 -3.71 -4.36 2.50
C VAL A 465 -4.65 -4.84 1.40
N ARG A 466 -5.63 -4.02 1.04
CA ARG A 466 -6.57 -4.33 -0.05
C ARG A 466 -5.84 -4.53 -1.38
N ASN A 467 -4.96 -3.61 -1.75
CA ASN A 467 -4.21 -3.69 -3.00
C ASN A 467 -3.35 -4.97 -3.05
N ILE A 468 -2.70 -5.34 -1.95
CA ILE A 468 -1.90 -6.58 -1.86
C ILE A 468 -2.78 -7.83 -1.99
N CYS A 469 -3.90 -7.88 -1.28
CA CYS A 469 -4.83 -9.03 -1.34
C CYS A 469 -5.36 -9.23 -2.76
N LEU A 470 -5.76 -8.16 -3.44
CA LEU A 470 -6.31 -8.22 -4.79
C LEU A 470 -5.30 -8.65 -5.87
N GLN A 471 -3.98 -8.62 -5.59
CA GLN A 471 -2.98 -9.21 -6.50
C GLN A 471 -3.09 -10.75 -6.56
N LYS A 472 -3.71 -11.38 -5.58
CA LYS A 472 -3.90 -12.83 -5.53
C LYS A 472 -5.30 -13.19 -6.00
N SER A 473 -5.40 -13.91 -7.10
CA SER A 473 -6.68 -14.31 -7.71
C SER A 473 -7.62 -15.14 -6.81
N ALA A 474 -7.09 -15.66 -5.69
CA ALA A 474 -7.86 -16.40 -4.70
C ALA A 474 -8.53 -15.51 -3.64
N TYR A 475 -8.24 -14.21 -3.61
CA TYR A 475 -8.74 -13.26 -2.61
C TYR A 475 -9.72 -12.28 -3.24
N ASN A 476 -10.75 -11.90 -2.49
CA ASN A 476 -11.74 -10.89 -2.84
C ASN A 476 -11.73 -9.73 -1.82
N ASP A 477 -12.62 -8.77 -1.98
CA ASP A 477 -12.74 -7.61 -1.08
C ASP A 477 -13.09 -8.02 0.37
N ASP A 478 -13.89 -9.07 0.57
CA ASP A 478 -14.26 -9.55 1.91
C ASP A 478 -13.04 -10.17 2.62
N ASP A 479 -12.19 -10.88 1.89
CA ASP A 479 -10.94 -11.43 2.42
C ASP A 479 -9.96 -10.31 2.80
N ALA A 480 -9.84 -9.28 1.97
CA ALA A 480 -9.02 -8.10 2.27
C ALA A 480 -9.50 -7.39 3.54
N CYS A 481 -10.82 -7.29 3.73
CA CYS A 481 -11.41 -6.73 4.93
C CYS A 481 -11.13 -7.57 6.17
N ASN A 482 -11.17 -8.89 6.07
CA ASN A 482 -10.81 -9.78 7.17
C ASN A 482 -9.33 -9.63 7.56
N VAL A 483 -8.43 -9.55 6.58
CA VAL A 483 -6.99 -9.29 6.83
C VAL A 483 -6.79 -7.93 7.49
N ASN A 484 -7.50 -6.89 7.05
CA ASN A 484 -7.44 -5.56 7.67
C ASN A 484 -7.87 -5.59 9.14
N ARG A 485 -8.97 -6.28 9.48
CA ARG A 485 -9.40 -6.43 10.88
C ARG A 485 -8.36 -7.14 11.73
N LEU A 486 -7.71 -8.16 11.20
CA LEU A 486 -6.63 -8.86 11.91
C LEU A 486 -5.45 -7.93 12.17
N ILE A 487 -5.03 -7.13 11.19
CA ILE A 487 -3.95 -6.15 11.36
C ILE A 487 -4.37 -5.05 12.33
N ASP A 488 -5.60 -4.53 12.23
CA ASP A 488 -6.15 -3.54 13.17
C ASP A 488 -6.13 -4.07 14.62
N SER A 489 -6.60 -5.30 14.81
CA SER A 489 -6.57 -5.96 16.12
C SER A 489 -5.14 -6.11 16.65
N LEU A 490 -4.17 -6.48 15.80
CA LEU A 490 -2.76 -6.57 16.20
C LEU A 490 -2.19 -5.21 16.59
N VAL A 491 -2.51 -4.15 15.84
CA VAL A 491 -2.03 -2.79 16.11
C VAL A 491 -2.65 -2.23 17.39
N GLN A 492 -3.95 -2.41 17.58
CA GLN A 492 -4.67 -1.91 18.76
C GLN A 492 -4.30 -2.67 20.03
N ASN A 493 -4.23 -4.00 19.97
CA ASN A 493 -3.96 -4.85 21.14
C ASN A 493 -2.49 -4.79 21.59
N ASN A 494 -1.61 -4.32 20.73
CA ASN A 494 -0.17 -4.26 20.98
C ASN A 494 0.38 -2.87 20.62
N SER A 495 -0.34 -1.82 20.99
CA SER A 495 0.08 -0.42 20.78
C SER A 495 1.54 -0.21 21.21
N GLY A 496 2.35 0.30 20.32
CA GLY A 496 3.79 0.49 20.51
C GLY A 496 4.69 -0.70 20.17
N LEU A 497 4.15 -1.90 19.95
CA LEU A 497 4.93 -3.07 19.47
C LEU A 497 4.90 -3.19 17.93
N PHE A 498 3.82 -2.72 17.28
CA PHE A 498 3.69 -2.77 15.84
C PHE A 498 4.02 -1.44 15.19
N SER A 499 4.89 -1.50 14.20
CA SER A 499 5.18 -0.34 13.36
C SER A 499 4.10 -0.17 12.30
N LEU A 500 3.56 1.04 12.19
CA LEU A 500 2.66 1.44 11.10
C LEU A 500 3.39 1.80 9.79
N ASN A 501 4.67 1.43 9.70
CA ASN A 501 5.43 1.63 8.49
C ASN A 501 5.02 0.65 7.39
N PRO A 502 4.94 1.07 6.13
CA PRO A 502 4.47 0.24 5.01
C PRO A 502 5.17 -1.11 4.90
N ALA A 503 6.47 -1.18 5.14
CA ALA A 503 7.24 -2.41 5.07
C ALA A 503 6.74 -3.50 6.04
N PHE A 504 6.29 -3.13 7.24
CA PHE A 504 5.71 -4.07 8.19
C PHE A 504 4.32 -4.52 7.75
N ILE A 505 3.49 -3.57 7.30
CA ILE A 505 2.13 -3.87 6.79
C ILE A 505 2.20 -4.87 5.64
N VAL A 506 3.09 -4.64 4.66
CA VAL A 506 3.32 -5.56 3.54
C VAL A 506 3.70 -6.96 4.03
N ARG A 507 4.61 -7.06 4.98
CA ARG A 507 5.08 -8.36 5.51
C ARG A 507 3.99 -9.10 6.26
N TYR A 508 3.25 -8.40 7.14
CA TYR A 508 2.11 -9.00 7.84
C TYR A 508 1.04 -9.48 6.89
N THR A 509 0.65 -8.65 5.94
CA THR A 509 -0.32 -9.04 4.91
C THR A 509 0.15 -10.25 4.13
N ASN A 510 1.43 -10.29 3.75
CA ASN A 510 2.00 -11.44 3.03
C ASN A 510 1.99 -12.72 3.87
N CYS A 511 2.27 -12.65 5.18
CA CYS A 511 2.15 -13.79 6.08
C CYS A 511 0.73 -14.36 6.09
N PHE A 512 -0.29 -13.51 6.18
CA PHE A 512 -1.70 -13.94 6.13
C PHE A 512 -2.09 -14.57 4.79
N ILE A 513 -1.56 -14.06 3.68
CA ILE A 513 -1.86 -14.56 2.34
C ILE A 513 -1.17 -15.91 2.06
N GLN A 514 0.08 -16.11 2.53
CA GLN A 514 0.85 -17.33 2.23
C GLN A 514 0.34 -18.55 2.98
N ASP A 515 -0.27 -18.38 4.14
CA ASP A 515 -0.79 -19.48 4.93
C ASP A 515 -2.20 -19.18 5.49
N PRO A 516 -3.24 -19.19 4.62
CA PRO A 516 -4.62 -18.91 5.02
C PRO A 516 -5.19 -19.99 5.97
N TYR A 517 -4.54 -21.14 6.11
CA TYR A 517 -4.95 -22.22 7.01
C TYR A 517 -4.25 -22.14 8.38
N GLN A 518 -3.16 -21.42 8.51
CA GLN A 518 -2.68 -21.03 9.83
C GLN A 518 -3.60 -19.93 10.35
N ASP A 519 -4.37 -20.31 11.34
CA ASP A 519 -5.20 -19.39 12.09
C ASP A 519 -4.28 -18.39 12.83
N TYR A 520 -3.92 -17.31 12.14
CA TYR A 520 -3.14 -16.20 12.70
C TYR A 520 -3.95 -15.40 13.74
N THR A 521 -5.26 -15.71 13.87
CA THR A 521 -6.06 -15.32 15.03
C THR A 521 -5.70 -16.17 16.27
N LYS A 522 -4.88 -17.21 16.10
CA LYS A 522 -4.42 -18.13 17.15
C LYS A 522 -3.34 -17.53 18.05
N GLY A 523 -3.55 -16.32 18.44
CA GLY A 523 -2.82 -15.77 19.58
C GLY A 523 -1.46 -15.24 19.20
N GLU A 524 -1.13 -14.38 20.01
CA GLU A 524 0.05 -13.55 20.14
C GLU A 524 1.39 -14.33 20.13
N ALA A 525 1.36 -15.66 20.27
CA ALA A 525 2.53 -16.52 19.99
C ALA A 525 2.99 -16.44 18.52
N VAL A 526 2.10 -16.09 17.60
CA VAL A 526 2.45 -15.77 16.20
C VAL A 526 3.22 -14.45 16.13
N PHE A 527 2.84 -13.48 16.96
CA PHE A 527 3.54 -12.19 17.03
C PHE A 527 5.02 -12.38 17.39
N SER A 528 5.33 -13.10 18.45
CA SER A 528 6.73 -13.33 18.84
C SER A 528 7.52 -14.03 17.74
N LYS A 529 6.90 -14.98 17.02
CA LYS A 529 7.52 -15.67 15.88
C LYS A 529 7.75 -14.75 14.67
N ILE A 530 6.78 -13.91 14.33
CA ILE A 530 6.94 -12.92 13.25
C ILE A 530 8.04 -11.94 13.63
N PHE A 531 8.05 -11.46 14.87
CA PHE A 531 9.05 -10.53 15.36
C PHE A 531 10.45 -11.16 15.37
N GLU A 532 10.56 -12.41 15.86
CA GLU A 532 11.81 -13.17 15.82
C GLU A 532 12.29 -13.43 14.39
N PHE A 533 11.38 -13.79 13.49
CA PHE A 533 11.68 -13.95 12.07
C PHE A 533 12.21 -12.65 11.45
N GLU A 534 11.60 -11.51 11.75
CA GLU A 534 12.02 -10.19 11.27
C GLU A 534 13.43 -9.83 11.74
N LEU A 535 13.70 -10.02 13.04
CA LEU A 535 15.03 -9.82 13.61
C LEU A 535 16.07 -10.73 12.95
N ASN A 536 15.76 -12.02 12.81
CA ASN A 536 16.61 -12.99 12.15
C ASN A 536 16.92 -12.58 10.70
N GLN A 537 15.89 -12.21 9.92
CA GLN A 537 16.08 -11.75 8.54
C GLN A 537 16.96 -10.49 8.47
N SER A 538 16.85 -9.59 9.44
CA SER A 538 17.69 -8.39 9.49
C SER A 538 19.16 -8.69 9.76
N ILE A 539 19.47 -9.73 10.55
CA ILE A 539 20.84 -10.15 10.90
C ILE A 539 21.45 -10.99 9.77
N ILE A 540 20.72 -11.99 9.25
CA ILE A 540 21.19 -12.93 8.21
C ILE A 540 21.64 -12.20 6.93
N LYS A 541 21.15 -10.99 6.65
CA LYS A 541 21.61 -10.17 5.53
C LYS A 541 23.12 -9.82 5.60
N PHE A 542 23.71 -9.84 6.79
CA PHE A 542 25.06 -9.35 7.05
C PHE A 542 26.02 -10.42 7.54
N VAL A 543 25.50 -11.59 7.94
CA VAL A 543 26.28 -12.73 8.44
C VAL A 543 25.80 -14.05 7.87
N LYS A 544 26.61 -15.09 7.94
CA LYS A 544 26.15 -16.43 7.59
C LYS A 544 25.08 -16.90 8.61
N ARG A 545 24.17 -17.74 8.15
CA ARG A 545 23.07 -18.23 8.99
C ARG A 545 23.53 -18.94 10.28
N GLN A 546 24.69 -19.58 10.26
CA GLN A 546 25.28 -20.23 11.43
C GLN A 546 25.75 -19.24 12.50
N ASP A 547 26.26 -18.07 12.08
CA ASP A 547 26.78 -17.05 12.96
C ASP A 547 25.65 -16.17 13.53
N ALA A 548 24.43 -16.25 12.97
CA ALA A 548 23.30 -15.44 13.40
C ALA A 548 22.79 -15.84 14.80
N ASP A 549 22.77 -17.12 15.13
CA ASP A 549 22.31 -17.65 16.43
C ASP A 549 23.22 -17.20 17.58
N GLU A 550 24.54 -17.17 17.32
CA GLU A 550 25.53 -16.66 18.28
C GLU A 550 25.30 -15.15 18.57
N LEU A 551 25.10 -14.37 17.50
CA LEU A 551 24.81 -12.94 17.64
C LEU A 551 23.50 -12.67 18.38
N PHE A 552 22.48 -13.49 18.16
CA PHE A 552 21.23 -13.42 18.92
C PHE A 552 21.49 -13.55 20.43
N THR A 553 22.24 -14.57 20.83
CA THR A 553 22.57 -14.82 22.23
C THR A 553 23.42 -13.67 22.80
N VAL A 554 24.35 -13.12 22.03
CA VAL A 554 25.14 -11.96 22.48
C VAL A 554 24.25 -10.71 22.68
N PHE A 555 23.26 -10.46 21.81
CA PHE A 555 22.30 -9.37 22.02
C PHE A 555 21.42 -9.62 23.27
N GLU A 556 21.06 -10.88 23.61
CA GLU A 556 20.40 -11.24 24.86
C GLU A 556 21.26 -10.87 26.06
N GLU A 557 22.57 -11.20 26.06
CA GLU A 557 23.49 -10.86 27.15
C GLU A 557 23.63 -9.33 27.34
N ILE A 558 23.76 -8.59 26.22
CA ILE A 558 23.83 -7.11 26.26
C ILE A 558 22.54 -6.54 26.89
N ALA A 559 21.38 -6.98 26.39
CA ALA A 559 20.07 -6.53 26.85
C ALA A 559 19.82 -6.92 28.32
N GLY A 560 20.18 -8.14 28.71
CA GLY A 560 20.09 -8.62 30.08
C GLY A 560 20.97 -7.83 31.05
N TYR A 561 22.20 -7.48 30.65
CA TYR A 561 23.09 -6.63 31.45
C TYR A 561 22.50 -5.21 31.62
N MET A 562 21.92 -4.62 30.53
CA MET A 562 21.25 -3.31 30.60
C MET A 562 20.08 -3.33 31.58
N PHE A 563 19.25 -4.37 31.55
CA PHE A 563 18.10 -4.56 32.45
C PHE A 563 18.54 -4.71 33.92
N THR A 564 19.52 -5.58 34.19
CA THR A 564 20.00 -5.86 35.53
C THR A 564 20.65 -4.64 36.20
N ASN A 565 21.39 -3.83 35.39
CA ASN A 565 22.11 -2.66 35.89
C ASN A 565 21.33 -1.35 35.66
N LYS A 566 20.08 -1.40 35.16
CA LYS A 566 19.22 -0.24 34.89
C LYS A 566 19.90 0.82 33.99
N LYS A 567 20.55 0.38 32.91
CA LYS A 567 21.30 1.23 32.00
C LYS A 567 20.61 1.28 30.63
N ASP A 568 20.37 2.49 30.12
CA ASP A 568 19.81 2.69 28.76
C ASP A 568 20.87 2.62 27.66
N GLU A 569 22.14 2.89 27.98
CA GLU A 569 23.28 2.81 27.08
C GLU A 569 24.49 2.21 27.75
N LEU A 570 25.38 1.57 27.02
CA LEU A 570 26.59 0.95 27.48
C LEU A 570 27.82 1.51 26.76
N PRO A 571 28.88 1.94 27.50
CA PRO A 571 30.18 2.20 26.87
C PRO A 571 30.70 0.95 26.13
N ILE A 572 31.42 1.12 25.03
CA ILE A 572 31.97 -0.01 24.25
C ILE A 572 32.85 -0.95 25.11
N GLU A 573 33.52 -0.43 26.13
CA GLU A 573 34.34 -1.25 27.06
C GLU A 573 33.47 -2.20 27.89
N GLU A 574 32.27 -1.78 28.31
CA GLU A 574 31.32 -2.68 28.99
C GLU A 574 30.79 -3.75 28.02
N VAL A 575 30.46 -3.36 26.82
CA VAL A 575 30.05 -4.32 25.76
C VAL A 575 31.15 -5.33 25.48
N ARG A 576 32.41 -4.89 25.46
CA ARG A 576 33.58 -5.77 25.35
C ARG A 576 33.62 -6.79 26.50
N SER A 577 33.48 -6.33 27.73
CA SER A 577 33.50 -7.22 28.92
C SER A 577 32.39 -8.25 28.90
N ILE A 578 31.20 -7.87 28.42
CA ILE A 578 30.04 -8.77 28.25
C ILE A 578 30.37 -9.85 27.19
N ILE A 579 30.92 -9.46 26.04
CA ILE A 579 31.27 -10.41 24.97
C ILE A 579 32.43 -11.33 25.37
N GLU A 580 33.42 -10.81 26.06
CA GLU A 580 34.53 -11.62 26.61
C GLU A 580 34.00 -12.64 27.61
N ASN A 581 33.08 -12.25 28.53
CA ASN A 581 32.43 -13.17 29.44
C ASN A 581 31.60 -14.24 28.71
N TYR A 582 30.86 -13.83 27.65
CA TYR A 582 30.14 -14.75 26.79
C TYR A 582 31.07 -15.76 26.13
N ASN A 583 32.15 -15.30 25.52
CA ASN A 583 33.15 -16.15 24.87
C ASN A 583 33.78 -17.15 25.84
N ASN A 584 34.11 -16.70 27.05
CA ASN A 584 34.68 -17.58 28.10
C ASN A 584 33.67 -18.59 28.61
N THR A 585 32.40 -18.23 28.73
CA THR A 585 31.35 -19.10 29.25
C THR A 585 30.91 -20.18 28.28
N TYR A 586 30.77 -19.81 27.00
CA TYR A 586 30.28 -20.70 25.94
C TYR A 586 31.39 -21.31 25.09
N GLY A 587 32.65 -20.90 25.25
CA GLY A 587 33.76 -21.37 24.43
C GLY A 587 33.79 -20.82 23.01
N GLU A 588 33.14 -19.66 22.79
CA GLU A 588 32.97 -19.01 21.48
C GLU A 588 34.09 -17.96 21.24
N HIS A 589 34.13 -17.41 20.04
CA HIS A 589 35.14 -16.42 19.63
C HIS A 589 34.52 -15.24 18.89
N VAL A 590 33.41 -14.73 19.40
CA VAL A 590 32.68 -13.61 18.81
C VAL A 590 33.48 -12.32 18.97
N ASN A 591 33.60 -11.56 17.86
CA ASN A 591 34.36 -10.32 17.84
C ASN A 591 33.48 -9.11 18.17
N VAL A 592 33.91 -8.27 19.09
CA VAL A 592 33.18 -7.08 19.55
C VAL A 592 32.80 -6.12 18.39
N ARG A 593 33.74 -5.88 17.47
CA ARG A 593 33.49 -4.98 16.32
C ARG A 593 32.45 -5.55 15.38
N ASP A 594 32.45 -6.87 15.19
CA ASP A 594 31.51 -7.54 14.30
C ASP A 594 30.10 -7.49 14.90
N VAL A 595 29.95 -7.71 16.22
CA VAL A 595 28.67 -7.55 16.94
C VAL A 595 28.10 -6.14 16.75
N ILE A 596 28.89 -5.12 17.04
CA ILE A 596 28.47 -3.73 16.94
C ILE A 596 28.14 -3.37 15.50
N ASN A 597 29.01 -3.71 14.53
CA ASN A 597 28.80 -3.44 13.11
C ASN A 597 27.53 -4.12 12.57
N VAL A 598 27.32 -5.40 12.91
CA VAL A 598 26.11 -6.12 12.49
C VAL A 598 24.89 -5.55 13.18
N GLY A 599 24.95 -5.26 14.47
CA GLY A 599 23.85 -4.63 15.22
C GLY A 599 23.41 -3.29 14.61
N ILE A 600 24.39 -2.45 14.21
CA ILE A 600 24.10 -1.16 13.54
C ILE A 600 23.50 -1.36 12.15
N LYS A 601 24.10 -2.24 11.33
CA LYS A 601 23.60 -2.53 9.97
C LYS A 601 22.21 -3.20 9.99
N ALA A 602 21.97 -4.09 10.94
CA ALA A 602 20.67 -4.73 11.16
C ALA A 602 19.65 -3.80 11.85
N LYS A 603 20.06 -2.57 12.24
CA LYS A 603 19.24 -1.56 12.93
C LYS A 603 18.69 -2.03 14.26
N ILE A 604 19.44 -2.85 14.95
CA ILE A 604 19.18 -3.30 16.33
C ILE A 604 19.85 -2.37 17.31
N LEU A 605 21.13 -2.05 17.08
CA LEU A 605 21.95 -1.18 17.91
C LEU A 605 22.24 0.15 17.22
N ARG A 606 22.59 1.15 18.03
CA ARG A 606 23.11 2.44 17.58
C ARG A 606 24.30 2.83 18.48
N GLU A 607 25.30 3.42 17.85
CA GLU A 607 26.48 3.99 18.51
C GLU A 607 26.29 5.50 18.69
N THR A 608 26.67 6.03 19.84
CA THR A 608 26.68 7.46 20.15
C THR A 608 28.04 8.07 19.85
N GLU A 609 28.11 9.41 19.77
CA GLU A 609 29.37 10.16 19.63
C GLU A 609 30.36 9.90 20.79
N ASN A 610 29.84 9.49 21.95
CA ASN A 610 30.62 9.18 23.16
C ASN A 610 31.12 7.71 23.20
N LEU A 611 31.06 6.99 22.08
CA LEU A 611 31.43 5.57 22.00
C LEU A 611 30.64 4.69 22.96
N SER A 612 29.35 5.00 23.12
CA SER A 612 28.37 4.16 23.82
C SER A 612 27.41 3.53 22.84
N VAL A 613 26.85 2.38 23.19
CA VAL A 613 25.91 1.61 22.36
C VAL A 613 24.58 1.46 23.07
N TYR A 614 23.47 1.62 22.36
CA TYR A 614 22.13 1.38 22.87
C TYR A 614 21.24 0.69 21.81
N PHE A 615 20.14 0.09 22.26
CA PHE A 615 19.16 -0.49 21.36
C PHE A 615 18.36 0.61 20.67
N LEU A 616 18.23 0.55 19.34
CA LEU A 616 17.53 1.57 18.56
C LEU A 616 16.02 1.58 18.83
N ASN A 617 15.45 0.43 19.21
CA ASN A 617 14.01 0.26 19.43
C ASN A 617 13.76 -0.42 20.78
N LYS A 618 12.88 0.17 21.62
CA LYS A 618 12.47 -0.39 22.92
C LYS A 618 11.96 -1.83 22.81
N ASN A 619 11.31 -2.18 21.70
CA ASN A 619 10.76 -3.52 21.50
C ASN A 619 11.85 -4.56 21.24
N HIS A 620 12.94 -4.17 20.53
CA HIS A 620 14.11 -5.03 20.39
C HIS A 620 14.73 -5.28 21.78
N LEU A 621 14.89 -4.22 22.58
CA LEU A 621 15.41 -4.34 23.93
C LEU A 621 14.53 -5.25 24.80
N SER A 622 13.22 -5.02 24.82
CA SER A 622 12.25 -5.83 25.62
C SER A 622 12.25 -7.29 25.18
N TYR A 623 12.33 -7.56 23.88
CA TYR A 623 12.39 -8.93 23.36
C TYR A 623 13.65 -9.65 23.79
N PHE A 624 14.82 -9.01 23.63
CA PHE A 624 16.08 -9.63 24.02
C PHE A 624 16.20 -9.80 25.57
N ILE A 625 15.67 -8.85 26.35
CA ILE A 625 15.56 -9.03 27.81
C ILE A 625 14.67 -10.24 28.15
N ALA A 626 13.51 -10.35 27.48
CA ALA A 626 12.62 -11.48 27.70
C ALA A 626 13.30 -12.82 27.39
N LYS A 627 14.02 -12.94 26.27
CA LYS A 627 14.80 -14.14 25.93
C LYS A 627 15.89 -14.44 26.97
N TYR A 628 16.62 -13.42 27.43
CA TYR A 628 17.62 -13.54 28.49
C TYR A 628 17.01 -14.09 29.79
N LEU A 629 15.92 -13.49 30.27
CA LEU A 629 15.26 -13.91 31.52
C LEU A 629 14.67 -15.34 31.40
N ILE A 630 14.14 -15.70 30.23
CA ILE A 630 13.67 -17.06 29.97
C ILE A 630 14.82 -18.05 30.07
N ARG A 631 15.96 -17.75 29.47
CA ARG A 631 17.14 -18.61 29.49
C ARG A 631 17.64 -18.79 30.93
N LEU A 632 17.69 -17.74 31.75
CA LEU A 632 18.04 -17.85 33.19
C LEU A 632 17.04 -18.70 33.97
N SER A 633 15.75 -18.58 33.69
CA SER A 633 14.72 -19.37 34.38
C SER A 633 14.73 -20.87 34.03
N GLN A 634 15.40 -21.24 32.94
CA GLN A 634 15.56 -22.61 32.47
C GLN A 634 16.95 -23.19 32.81
N GLY A 635 17.85 -22.37 33.37
CA GLY A 635 19.19 -22.78 33.77
C GLY A 635 19.23 -23.63 35.06
N GLU A 636 20.40 -24.16 35.38
CA GLU A 636 20.66 -24.90 36.62
C GLU A 636 21.78 -24.21 37.43
N PRO A 637 21.45 -23.55 38.56
CA PRO A 637 20.13 -23.36 39.16
C PRO A 637 19.23 -22.38 38.40
N ALA A 638 17.92 -22.62 38.39
CA ALA A 638 16.95 -21.73 37.77
C ALA A 638 16.87 -20.40 38.53
N ASP A 639 16.98 -19.28 37.80
CA ASP A 639 16.81 -17.93 38.34
C ASP A 639 15.56 -17.28 37.75
N THR A 640 14.54 -17.05 38.56
CA THR A 640 13.28 -16.39 38.20
C THR A 640 13.19 -14.95 38.72
N SER A 641 14.20 -14.46 39.44
CA SER A 641 14.17 -13.16 40.12
C SER A 641 13.88 -11.99 39.16
N GLY A 642 14.45 -12.00 37.95
CA GLY A 642 14.21 -10.98 36.93
C GLY A 642 12.78 -11.00 36.37
N ILE A 643 12.18 -12.19 36.23
CA ILE A 643 10.78 -12.32 35.83
C ILE A 643 9.84 -11.80 36.92
N GLU A 644 10.11 -12.14 38.18
CA GLU A 644 9.33 -11.67 39.31
C GLU A 644 9.42 -10.15 39.46
N TYR A 645 10.64 -9.58 39.30
CA TYR A 645 10.84 -8.13 39.29
C TYR A 645 10.00 -7.45 38.18
N ALA A 646 10.03 -7.98 36.97
CA ALA A 646 9.26 -7.40 35.85
C ALA A 646 7.75 -7.51 36.09
N LEU A 647 7.27 -8.60 36.70
CA LEU A 647 5.88 -8.77 37.12
C LEU A 647 5.50 -7.74 38.18
N GLU A 648 6.26 -7.62 39.26
CA GLU A 648 5.97 -6.68 40.35
C GLU A 648 5.95 -5.23 39.89
N ASN A 649 6.80 -4.88 38.93
CA ASN A 649 6.97 -3.54 38.41
C ASN A 649 6.33 -3.33 37.02
N ILE A 650 5.26 -4.07 36.71
CA ILE A 650 4.64 -4.14 35.38
C ILE A 650 4.19 -2.78 34.81
N CYS A 651 3.88 -1.80 35.64
CA CYS A 651 3.44 -0.47 35.24
C CYS A 651 4.59 0.50 34.91
N PHE A 652 5.84 0.11 35.14
CA PHE A 652 7.00 0.98 34.94
C PHE A 652 7.81 0.60 33.69
N GLY A 653 8.27 1.61 32.99
CA GLY A 653 9.18 1.49 31.84
C GLY A 653 8.70 0.46 30.82
N ILE A 654 9.57 -0.50 30.49
CA ILE A 654 9.31 -1.57 29.51
C ILE A 654 8.89 -2.91 30.13
N ASN A 655 8.64 -2.95 31.46
CA ASN A 655 8.37 -4.23 32.13
C ASN A 655 7.10 -4.91 31.60
N SER A 656 6.05 -4.17 31.24
CA SER A 656 4.84 -4.74 30.62
C SER A 656 5.15 -5.42 29.27
N ASP A 657 6.04 -4.81 28.48
CA ASP A 657 6.45 -5.37 27.17
C ASP A 657 7.31 -6.62 27.37
N ILE A 658 8.21 -6.62 28.35
CA ILE A 658 9.03 -7.78 28.72
C ILE A 658 8.13 -8.95 29.16
N VAL A 659 7.18 -8.72 30.09
CA VAL A 659 6.27 -9.76 30.58
C VAL A 659 5.40 -10.31 29.43
N LEU A 660 4.97 -9.45 28.51
CA LEU A 660 4.22 -9.84 27.32
C LEU A 660 5.05 -10.78 26.44
N PHE A 661 6.30 -10.41 26.11
CA PHE A 661 7.19 -11.28 25.32
C PHE A 661 7.50 -12.59 26.06
N ILE A 662 7.75 -12.57 27.39
CA ILE A 662 7.96 -13.79 28.17
C ILE A 662 6.75 -14.70 28.06
N SER A 663 5.54 -14.15 28.18
CA SER A 663 4.29 -14.91 28.08
C SER A 663 4.17 -15.59 26.72
N TYR A 664 4.53 -14.91 25.64
CA TYR A 664 4.43 -15.42 24.27
C TYR A 664 5.50 -16.47 23.95
N ILE A 665 6.73 -16.25 24.38
CA ILE A 665 7.88 -17.12 24.08
C ILE A 665 7.80 -18.41 24.90
N LEU A 666 7.65 -18.33 26.22
CA LEU A 666 7.58 -19.51 27.10
C LEU A 666 6.35 -20.36 26.83
N ASN A 667 5.27 -19.68 26.37
CA ASN A 667 4.03 -20.38 26.10
C ASN A 667 3.59 -21.24 27.32
N ASN A 668 3.82 -20.72 28.53
CA ASN A 668 3.70 -21.45 29.80
C ASN A 668 2.54 -20.86 30.62
N THR A 669 1.58 -21.73 30.98
CA THR A 669 0.41 -21.35 31.78
C THR A 669 0.74 -20.95 33.24
N ARG A 670 1.94 -21.23 33.75
CA ARG A 670 2.34 -20.82 35.11
C ARG A 670 2.40 -19.31 35.30
N ILE A 671 2.93 -18.59 34.30
CA ILE A 671 2.98 -17.12 34.35
C ILE A 671 1.56 -16.53 34.39
N LEU A 672 0.63 -17.09 33.64
CA LEU A 672 -0.78 -16.69 33.67
C LEU A 672 -1.39 -16.87 35.07
N THR A 673 -1.04 -17.94 35.77
CA THR A 673 -1.49 -18.14 37.14
C THR A 673 -0.94 -17.07 38.07
N SER A 674 0.34 -16.69 37.93
CA SER A 674 0.94 -15.60 38.70
C SER A 674 0.24 -14.26 38.40
N ILE A 675 0.02 -13.93 37.12
CA ILE A 675 -0.69 -12.72 36.69
C ILE A 675 -2.11 -12.68 37.30
N SER A 676 -2.85 -13.79 37.24
CA SER A 676 -4.21 -13.88 37.79
C SER A 676 -4.21 -13.71 39.32
N ASN A 677 -3.24 -14.28 40.02
CA ASN A 677 -3.09 -14.11 41.47
C ASN A 677 -2.78 -12.65 41.86
N TYR A 678 -1.84 -11.99 41.18
CA TYR A 678 -1.52 -10.59 41.39
C TYR A 678 -2.73 -9.70 41.15
N ALA A 679 -3.43 -9.90 40.04
CA ALA A 679 -4.65 -9.17 39.70
C ALA A 679 -5.73 -9.35 40.79
N GLY A 680 -5.98 -10.60 41.21
CA GLY A 680 -6.96 -10.93 42.21
C GLY A 680 -6.70 -10.24 43.56
N GLU A 681 -5.46 -10.23 44.02
CA GLU A 681 -5.09 -9.55 45.28
C GLU A 681 -5.19 -8.03 45.16
N LEU A 682 -4.80 -7.46 44.04
CA LEU A 682 -4.92 -6.01 43.83
C LEU A 682 -6.37 -5.54 43.75
N LEU A 683 -7.24 -6.34 43.13
CA LEU A 683 -8.68 -6.02 42.91
C LEU A 683 -9.56 -6.40 44.12
N LYS A 684 -9.01 -7.10 45.10
CA LYS A 684 -9.78 -7.60 46.26
C LYS A 684 -10.50 -6.51 47.07
N PRO A 685 -9.94 -5.28 47.27
CA PRO A 685 -10.62 -4.26 48.07
C PRO A 685 -11.83 -3.60 47.35
N TRP A 686 -11.99 -3.80 46.04
CA TRP A 686 -13.04 -3.15 45.28
C TRP A 686 -14.17 -4.11 44.96
N ASP A 687 -15.42 -3.58 45.07
CA ASP A 687 -16.60 -4.27 44.58
C ASP A 687 -16.64 -4.24 43.06
N ALA A 688 -17.43 -5.11 42.45
CA ALA A 688 -17.71 -5.04 41.02
C ALA A 688 -18.81 -4.01 40.77
N LEU A 689 -18.66 -3.25 39.67
CA LEU A 689 -19.77 -2.43 39.19
C LEU A 689 -20.97 -3.34 38.89
N SER A 690 -22.14 -3.01 39.43
CA SER A 690 -23.40 -3.62 39.13
C SER A 690 -24.43 -2.54 38.81
N LEU A 691 -24.87 -2.53 37.58
CA LEU A 691 -25.97 -1.67 37.16
C LEU A 691 -27.31 -2.16 37.68
N SER A 692 -27.43 -3.46 37.89
CA SER A 692 -28.63 -4.05 38.51
C SER A 692 -28.83 -3.60 39.97
N ASP A 693 -27.70 -3.57 40.75
CA ASP A 693 -27.70 -3.15 42.15
C ASP A 693 -27.59 -1.63 42.35
N LYS A 694 -27.38 -0.89 41.26
CA LYS A 694 -27.22 0.57 41.28
C LYS A 694 -26.16 1.07 42.24
N ASN A 695 -25.02 0.39 42.32
CA ASN A 695 -23.95 0.69 43.30
C ASN A 695 -23.07 1.91 42.98
N ILE A 696 -23.28 2.58 41.81
CA ILE A 696 -22.69 3.88 41.41
C ILE A 696 -23.85 4.79 40.96
N SER A 697 -24.13 5.87 41.70
CA SER A 697 -25.28 6.74 41.45
C SER A 697 -25.15 7.56 40.16
N LEU A 698 -23.91 7.89 39.76
CA LEU A 698 -23.57 8.60 38.50
C LEU A 698 -24.04 7.88 37.22
N LEU A 699 -24.33 6.60 37.27
CA LEU A 699 -24.78 5.80 36.14
C LEU A 699 -26.29 5.63 36.07
N HIS A 700 -27.01 6.23 37.02
CA HIS A 700 -28.46 6.16 37.16
C HIS A 700 -29.10 7.55 37.11
N ASN A 701 -30.38 7.65 36.89
CA ASN A 701 -31.16 8.89 36.79
C ASN A 701 -30.69 9.78 35.61
N ILE A 702 -30.29 9.15 34.54
CA ILE A 702 -29.88 9.81 33.31
C ILE A 702 -31.14 10.14 32.51
N PRO A 703 -31.30 11.38 31.98
CA PRO A 703 -32.36 11.68 31.06
C PRO A 703 -32.36 10.74 29.87
N LEU A 704 -33.56 10.23 29.47
CA LEU A 704 -33.68 9.41 28.27
C LEU A 704 -33.33 10.28 27.04
N GLU A 705 -32.10 10.21 26.59
CA GLU A 705 -31.69 10.85 25.35
C GLU A 705 -32.17 10.07 24.14
N GLN A 706 -32.65 10.77 23.14
CA GLN A 706 -32.98 10.18 21.87
C GLN A 706 -31.70 9.97 21.05
N ILE A 707 -31.11 8.77 21.13
CA ILE A 707 -29.92 8.44 20.35
C ILE A 707 -30.30 8.25 18.88
N ASN A 708 -29.77 9.11 18.03
CA ASN A 708 -29.97 9.05 16.58
C ASN A 708 -28.92 8.13 15.91
N PRO A 709 -29.27 7.44 14.82
CA PRO A 709 -28.28 6.74 14.02
C PRO A 709 -27.27 7.74 13.43
N PRO A 710 -26.00 7.34 13.22
CA PRO A 710 -24.98 8.26 12.72
C PRO A 710 -25.25 8.68 11.27
N SER A 711 -25.04 9.97 10.96
CA SER A 711 -25.03 10.50 9.60
C SER A 711 -23.72 10.15 8.87
N ASP A 712 -23.72 10.27 7.53
CA ASP A 712 -22.48 10.09 6.74
C ASP A 712 -21.42 11.16 7.04
N GLU A 713 -21.84 12.37 7.43
CA GLU A 713 -20.93 13.45 7.87
C GLU A 713 -20.27 13.10 9.21
N GLU A 714 -21.04 12.60 10.17
CA GLU A 714 -20.51 12.14 11.47
C GLU A 714 -19.55 10.98 11.30
N ARG A 715 -19.82 10.07 10.36
CA ARG A 715 -18.92 8.96 10.04
C ARG A 715 -17.59 9.46 9.49
N LYS A 716 -17.60 10.38 8.51
CA LYS A 716 -16.37 11.00 7.97
C LYS A 716 -15.59 11.75 9.05
N LYS A 717 -16.32 12.46 9.94
CA LYS A 717 -15.69 13.13 11.07
C LYS A 717 -15.06 12.17 12.06
N TYR A 718 -15.73 11.05 12.35
CA TYR A 718 -15.19 10.00 13.22
C TYR A 718 -13.93 9.38 12.63
N GLU A 719 -13.91 9.05 11.34
CA GLU A 719 -12.74 8.52 10.64
C GLU A 719 -11.56 9.49 10.74
N LYS A 720 -11.81 10.79 10.54
CA LYS A 720 -10.78 11.83 10.66
C LYS A 720 -10.25 11.96 12.10
N VAL A 721 -11.13 11.97 13.09
CA VAL A 721 -10.74 12.03 14.52
C VAL A 721 -9.95 10.78 14.93
N LYS A 722 -10.33 9.59 14.43
CA LYS A 722 -9.60 8.35 14.67
C LYS A 722 -8.19 8.44 14.08
N GLU A 723 -8.05 8.90 12.86
CA GLU A 723 -6.76 9.09 12.19
C GLU A 723 -5.87 10.12 12.93
N GLU A 724 -6.44 11.25 13.34
CA GLU A 724 -5.75 12.28 14.14
C GLU A 724 -5.32 11.73 15.51
N SER A 725 -6.13 10.89 16.14
CA SER A 725 -5.80 10.22 17.40
C SER A 725 -4.66 9.20 17.20
N GLU A 726 -4.71 8.37 16.15
CA GLU A 726 -3.62 7.46 15.80
C GLU A 726 -2.31 8.26 15.53
N GLU A 727 -2.40 9.37 14.81
CA GLU A 727 -1.25 10.25 14.53
C GLU A 727 -0.64 10.81 15.82
N THR A 728 -1.47 11.26 16.76
CA THR A 728 -1.04 11.82 18.05
C THR A 728 -0.36 10.76 18.94
N HIS A 729 -0.96 9.58 19.05
CA HIS A 729 -0.40 8.49 19.86
C HIS A 729 0.89 7.93 19.25
N TYR A 730 0.96 7.82 17.92
CA TYR A 730 2.16 7.30 17.25
C TYR A 730 3.37 8.24 17.37
N SER A 731 3.16 9.55 17.43
CA SER A 731 4.27 10.52 17.60
C SER A 731 4.93 10.41 18.96
N GLU A 732 4.23 9.89 19.99
CA GLU A 732 4.76 9.62 21.31
C GLU A 732 5.48 8.26 21.41
N ASP A 733 5.15 7.30 20.55
CA ASP A 733 5.66 5.94 20.56
C ASP A 733 7.00 5.73 19.82
N ILE A 734 7.54 6.73 19.14
CA ILE A 734 8.92 6.70 18.60
C ILE A 734 9.90 7.01 19.74
N ILE A 735 9.85 6.21 20.82
CA ILE A 735 10.77 6.34 21.90
C ILE A 735 12.04 5.58 21.51
N GLU A 736 13.12 6.32 21.23
CA GLU A 736 14.46 5.79 21.40
C GLU A 736 14.52 5.10 22.79
N ALA A 737 15.20 3.96 22.88
CA ALA A 737 15.33 3.23 24.12
C ALA A 737 16.24 4.00 25.14
N LYS A 738 15.81 5.20 25.52
CA LYS A 738 16.47 6.09 26.49
C LYS A 738 15.49 6.53 27.57
N GLY A 739 15.94 6.57 28.80
CA GLY A 739 15.13 6.92 29.98
C GLY A 739 14.12 5.83 30.36
N LEU A 740 14.29 4.59 29.89
CA LEU A 740 13.35 3.50 30.14
C LEU A 740 13.43 2.92 31.54
N PHE A 741 14.58 3.11 32.21
CA PHE A 741 14.86 2.62 33.58
C PHE A 741 14.86 3.73 34.61
N ASP A 742 14.70 5.01 34.21
CA ASP A 742 14.61 6.16 35.09
C ASP A 742 13.17 6.37 35.57
N TYR A 743 12.74 5.70 36.63
CA TYR A 743 11.48 6.00 37.27
C TYR A 743 11.71 6.13 38.79
N ASP A 744 11.16 7.21 39.37
CA ASP A 744 11.21 7.51 40.78
C ASP A 744 9.91 7.12 41.48
N ASP A 745 9.94 6.07 42.29
CA ASP A 745 8.78 5.49 42.97
C ASP A 745 8.23 6.37 44.12
N THR A 746 8.90 7.49 44.47
CA THR A 746 8.69 8.17 45.75
C THR A 746 7.46 9.08 45.82
N ASN A 747 6.78 9.37 44.71
CA ASN A 747 5.70 10.37 44.66
C ASN A 747 4.34 9.88 44.07
N ILE A 748 4.14 8.57 43.90
CA ILE A 748 2.88 8.06 43.34
C ILE A 748 1.90 7.74 44.48
N ASP A 749 0.66 8.29 44.38
CA ASP A 749 -0.43 7.93 45.30
C ASP A 749 -0.68 6.42 45.25
N GLN A 750 -0.70 5.78 46.43
CA GLN A 750 -0.85 4.32 46.54
C GLN A 750 -2.13 3.79 45.89
N TYR A 751 -3.21 4.58 45.86
CA TYR A 751 -4.45 4.22 45.20
C TYR A 751 -4.30 4.21 43.67
N GLN A 752 -3.73 5.26 43.09
CA GLN A 752 -3.47 5.37 41.66
C GLN A 752 -2.51 4.27 41.18
N TYR A 753 -1.45 4.02 41.96
CA TYR A 753 -0.48 2.96 41.68
C TYR A 753 -1.14 1.58 41.63
N ARG A 754 -1.97 1.27 42.64
CA ARG A 754 -2.73 0.01 42.69
C ARG A 754 -3.66 -0.11 41.47
N LEU A 755 -4.34 0.97 41.10
CA LEU A 755 -5.28 0.99 39.98
C LEU A 755 -4.58 0.75 38.65
N VAL A 756 -3.45 1.43 38.39
CA VAL A 756 -2.68 1.25 37.13
C VAL A 756 -2.12 -0.17 37.02
N ARG A 757 -1.62 -0.73 38.12
CA ARG A 757 -1.17 -2.14 38.15
C ARG A 757 -2.33 -3.10 37.84
N ALA A 758 -3.47 -2.92 38.51
CA ALA A 758 -4.66 -3.75 38.30
C ALA A 758 -5.13 -3.68 36.84
N LEU A 759 -5.11 -2.49 36.23
CA LEU A 759 -5.44 -2.28 34.82
C LEU A 759 -4.51 -3.08 33.91
N LYS A 760 -3.18 -2.98 34.09
CA LYS A 760 -2.19 -3.72 33.30
C LYS A 760 -2.33 -5.23 33.43
N TYR A 761 -2.52 -5.75 34.64
CA TYR A 761 -2.77 -7.18 34.79
C TYR A 761 -4.08 -7.65 34.17
N THR A 762 -5.16 -6.84 34.23
CA THR A 762 -6.43 -7.17 33.58
C THR A 762 -6.30 -7.19 32.07
N GLU A 763 -5.59 -6.23 31.47
CA GLU A 763 -5.25 -6.26 30.04
C GLU A 763 -4.57 -7.58 29.64
N MET A 764 -3.60 -8.03 30.44
CA MET A 764 -2.89 -9.28 30.16
C MET A 764 -3.79 -10.51 30.31
N ILE A 765 -4.70 -10.52 31.28
CA ILE A 765 -5.69 -11.61 31.45
C ILE A 765 -6.64 -11.67 30.26
N CYS A 766 -7.14 -10.51 29.82
CA CYS A 766 -7.99 -10.44 28.62
C CYS A 766 -7.27 -10.96 27.38
N LYS A 767 -6.01 -10.60 27.20
CA LYS A 767 -5.17 -11.11 26.09
C LYS A 767 -4.82 -12.60 26.23
N ALA A 768 -4.80 -13.15 27.44
CA ALA A 768 -4.37 -14.52 27.67
C ALA A 768 -5.35 -15.57 27.11
N LEU A 769 -6.66 -15.32 27.17
CA LEU A 769 -7.66 -16.28 26.71
C LEU A 769 -7.55 -16.56 25.21
N PRO A 770 -7.55 -15.56 24.32
CA PRO A 770 -7.31 -15.80 22.90
C PRO A 770 -5.91 -16.36 22.60
N ALA A 771 -4.88 -15.87 23.28
CA ALA A 771 -3.48 -16.25 23.04
C ALA A 771 -3.18 -17.73 23.36
N PHE A 772 -3.69 -18.20 24.48
CA PHE A 772 -3.37 -19.54 24.98
C PHE A 772 -4.55 -20.52 24.91
N HIS A 773 -5.61 -20.17 24.17
CA HIS A 773 -6.85 -20.95 24.13
C HIS A 773 -6.64 -22.44 23.89
N SER A 774 -5.77 -22.84 22.94
CA SER A 774 -5.52 -24.25 22.60
C SER A 774 -4.70 -25.01 23.66
N LYS A 775 -4.10 -24.32 24.64
CA LYS A 775 -3.19 -24.90 25.64
C LYS A 775 -3.75 -24.88 27.06
N LEU A 776 -4.75 -24.04 27.27
CA LEU A 776 -5.46 -23.96 28.54
C LEU A 776 -6.41 -25.15 28.70
N LYS A 777 -6.43 -25.75 29.89
CA LYS A 777 -7.45 -26.69 30.29
C LYS A 777 -8.78 -25.98 30.45
N LEU A 778 -9.90 -26.70 30.33
CA LEU A 778 -11.23 -26.12 30.40
C LEU A 778 -11.49 -25.32 31.69
N ASN A 779 -11.06 -25.83 32.85
CA ASN A 779 -11.18 -25.10 34.12
C ASN A 779 -10.40 -23.76 34.09
N GLN A 780 -9.18 -23.75 33.56
CA GLN A 780 -8.38 -22.53 33.43
C GLN A 780 -9.03 -21.53 32.46
N LYS A 781 -9.66 -22.01 31.39
CA LYS A 781 -10.41 -21.15 30.48
C LYS A 781 -11.62 -20.51 31.17
N ASN A 782 -12.35 -21.30 31.94
CA ASN A 782 -13.51 -20.82 32.71
C ASN A 782 -13.10 -19.78 33.76
N ASP A 783 -12.01 -20.04 34.49
CA ASP A 783 -11.45 -19.08 35.47
C ASP A 783 -11.07 -17.76 34.80
N LEU A 784 -10.48 -17.80 33.59
CA LEU A 784 -10.17 -16.60 32.82
C LEU A 784 -11.44 -15.89 32.35
N VAL A 785 -12.45 -16.62 31.85
CA VAL A 785 -13.74 -16.03 31.45
C VAL A 785 -14.38 -15.30 32.62
N ASP A 786 -14.40 -15.92 33.81
CA ASP A 786 -14.91 -15.28 35.03
C ASP A 786 -14.13 -14.00 35.37
N SER A 787 -12.80 -14.03 35.25
CA SER A 787 -11.97 -12.86 35.46
C SER A 787 -12.20 -11.75 34.44
N ILE A 788 -12.39 -12.10 33.15
CA ILE A 788 -12.65 -11.18 32.05
C ILE A 788 -13.95 -10.39 32.25
N TYR A 789 -15.00 -11.01 32.79
CA TYR A 789 -16.24 -10.33 33.15
C TYR A 789 -16.19 -9.62 34.50
N LEU A 790 -15.36 -10.05 35.44
CA LEU A 790 -15.31 -9.50 36.79
C LEU A 790 -14.37 -8.31 36.92
N TYR A 791 -13.13 -8.42 36.37
CA TYR A 791 -12.08 -7.45 36.66
C TYR A 791 -12.30 -6.09 36.01
N PRO A 792 -12.77 -5.97 34.77
CA PRO A 792 -13.15 -4.67 34.20
C PRO A 792 -14.18 -3.94 35.04
N ARG A 793 -15.20 -4.64 35.54
CA ARG A 793 -16.22 -4.05 36.42
C ARG A 793 -15.65 -3.54 37.74
N LYS A 794 -14.69 -4.25 38.33
CA LYS A 794 -13.97 -3.79 39.54
C LYS A 794 -13.13 -2.55 39.26
N ILE A 795 -12.48 -2.49 38.12
CA ILE A 795 -11.68 -1.32 37.72
C ILE A 795 -12.59 -0.10 37.48
N VAL A 796 -13.70 -0.28 36.77
CA VAL A 796 -14.66 0.82 36.53
C VAL A 796 -15.27 1.29 37.87
N PHE A 797 -15.62 0.37 38.75
CA PHE A 797 -16.08 0.73 40.09
C PHE A 797 -15.03 1.56 40.84
N ALA A 798 -13.76 1.11 40.85
CA ALA A 798 -12.67 1.84 41.48
C ALA A 798 -12.48 3.24 40.88
N LEU A 799 -12.61 3.40 39.56
CA LEU A 799 -12.51 4.70 38.89
C LEU A 799 -13.67 5.66 39.27
N LEU A 800 -14.91 5.15 39.30
CA LEU A 800 -16.08 5.98 39.48
C LEU A 800 -16.48 6.21 40.94
N ARG A 801 -16.15 5.29 41.85
CA ARG A 801 -16.54 5.37 43.25
C ARG A 801 -16.07 6.65 43.96
N PRO A 802 -14.79 7.09 43.84
CA PRO A 802 -14.33 8.35 44.44
C PRO A 802 -15.11 9.57 43.91
N LEU A 803 -15.45 9.59 42.63
CA LEU A 803 -16.27 10.66 42.01
C LEU A 803 -17.70 10.63 42.58
N ASP A 804 -18.28 9.46 42.70
CA ASP A 804 -19.65 9.25 43.19
C ASP A 804 -19.78 9.63 44.67
N MET A 805 -18.78 9.32 45.50
CA MET A 805 -18.79 9.69 46.93
C MET A 805 -18.62 11.19 47.18
N ASN A 806 -17.88 11.89 46.33
CA ASN A 806 -17.57 13.32 46.49
C ASN A 806 -18.39 14.20 45.53
N LEU A 807 -19.49 13.68 44.97
CA LEU A 807 -20.25 14.29 43.89
C LEU A 807 -20.66 15.76 44.16
N LYS A 808 -21.14 16.05 45.38
CA LYS A 808 -21.57 17.41 45.77
C LYS A 808 -20.44 18.42 45.79
N GLU A 809 -19.27 18.01 46.25
CA GLU A 809 -18.08 18.85 46.34
C GLU A 809 -17.54 19.11 44.90
N ILE A 810 -17.46 18.07 44.09
CA ILE A 810 -17.02 18.16 42.68
C ILE A 810 -17.97 19.08 41.88
N CYS A 811 -19.28 18.95 42.02
CA CYS A 811 -20.25 19.85 41.35
C CYS A 811 -20.01 21.31 41.77
N LYS A 812 -19.80 21.57 43.06
CA LYS A 812 -19.48 22.91 43.54
C LYS A 812 -18.20 23.46 42.92
N ASP A 813 -17.12 22.68 42.94
CA ASP A 813 -15.81 23.10 42.45
C ASP A 813 -15.86 23.41 40.93
N ILE A 814 -16.60 22.62 40.14
CA ILE A 814 -16.79 22.87 38.72
C ILE A 814 -17.59 24.17 38.49
N LEU A 815 -18.66 24.43 39.26
CA LEU A 815 -19.43 25.67 39.16
C LEU A 815 -18.57 26.88 39.53
N ASP A 816 -17.83 26.81 40.62
CA ASP A 816 -16.91 27.88 41.08
C ASP A 816 -15.83 28.14 40.04
N PHE A 817 -15.33 27.09 39.38
CA PHE A 817 -14.37 27.22 38.26
C PHE A 817 -15.02 27.88 37.04
N ALA A 818 -16.22 27.50 36.65
CA ALA A 818 -16.94 28.08 35.53
C ALA A 818 -17.22 29.57 35.78
N GLU A 819 -17.61 29.93 36.98
CA GLU A 819 -17.90 31.33 37.38
C GLU A 819 -16.64 32.19 37.37
N ARG A 820 -15.53 31.74 38.01
CA ARG A 820 -14.24 32.42 38.02
C ARG A 820 -13.65 32.66 36.62
N ASN A 821 -13.91 31.76 35.67
CA ASN A 821 -13.41 31.87 34.30
C ASN A 821 -14.44 32.43 33.30
N ASN A 822 -15.57 33.01 33.78
CA ASN A 822 -16.64 33.54 32.94
C ASN A 822 -17.12 32.55 31.82
N LYS A 823 -17.09 31.28 32.09
CA LYS A 823 -17.56 30.26 31.13
C LYS A 823 -19.09 30.21 31.18
N LYS A 824 -19.69 30.33 29.99
CA LYS A 824 -21.14 30.29 29.79
C LYS A 824 -21.53 29.19 28.82
N LYS A 825 -22.78 28.74 28.86
CA LYS A 825 -23.37 27.86 27.86
C LYS A 825 -23.39 28.54 26.48
N LYS A 826 -23.64 27.73 25.44
CA LYS A 826 -23.77 28.23 24.05
C LYS A 826 -24.88 29.27 23.87
N ASP A 827 -25.92 29.20 24.70
CA ASP A 827 -27.05 30.19 24.75
C ASP A 827 -26.77 31.41 25.60
N GLY A 828 -25.59 31.54 26.20
CA GLY A 828 -25.15 32.65 27.04
C GLY A 828 -25.56 32.55 28.50
N SER A 829 -26.30 31.52 28.93
CA SER A 829 -26.70 31.29 30.33
C SER A 829 -25.54 30.70 31.16
N SER A 830 -25.63 30.87 32.50
CA SER A 830 -24.67 30.26 33.44
C SER A 830 -24.99 28.78 33.64
N TYR A 831 -23.97 27.98 33.98
CA TYR A 831 -24.15 26.56 34.31
C TYR A 831 -24.89 26.41 35.64
N THR A 832 -25.77 25.42 35.71
CA THR A 832 -26.49 25.03 36.91
C THR A 832 -25.93 23.72 37.48
N ASN A 833 -26.32 23.36 38.71
CA ASN A 833 -25.99 22.08 39.32
C ASN A 833 -26.48 20.90 38.46
N ASP A 834 -27.63 21.01 37.85
CA ASP A 834 -28.20 19.95 37.00
C ASP A 834 -27.37 19.79 35.72
N ASP A 835 -26.89 20.86 35.13
CA ASP A 835 -26.02 20.81 33.95
C ASP A 835 -24.68 20.11 34.25
N VAL A 836 -24.11 20.41 35.42
CA VAL A 836 -22.83 19.77 35.85
C VAL A 836 -23.08 18.31 36.16
N LEU A 837 -24.17 17.96 36.79
CA LEU A 837 -24.55 16.58 37.11
C LEU A 837 -24.76 15.78 35.82
N GLU A 838 -25.48 16.33 34.85
CA GLU A 838 -25.65 15.72 33.52
C GLU A 838 -24.30 15.47 32.82
N MET A 839 -23.41 16.43 32.82
CA MET A 839 -22.06 16.31 32.26
C MET A 839 -21.23 15.22 32.98
N LEU A 840 -21.34 15.11 34.30
CA LEU A 840 -20.65 14.07 35.07
C LEU A 840 -21.23 12.68 34.80
N ASN A 841 -22.56 12.55 34.68
CA ASN A 841 -23.23 11.31 34.32
C ASN A 841 -22.84 10.83 32.92
N ASP A 842 -22.76 11.74 31.94
CA ASP A 842 -22.31 11.42 30.58
C ASP A 842 -20.85 10.99 30.56
N SER A 843 -20.00 11.67 31.34
CA SER A 843 -18.58 11.32 31.48
C SER A 843 -18.41 9.94 32.12
N ALA A 844 -19.15 9.65 33.18
CA ALA A 844 -19.13 8.35 33.87
C ALA A 844 -19.56 7.21 32.91
N ARG A 845 -20.64 7.44 32.13
CA ARG A 845 -21.14 6.50 31.12
C ARG A 845 -20.10 6.26 30.04
N ALA A 846 -19.47 7.33 29.52
CA ALA A 846 -18.41 7.25 28.50
C ALA A 846 -17.19 6.47 29.03
N ILE A 847 -16.74 6.74 30.26
CA ILE A 847 -15.64 5.99 30.91
C ILE A 847 -16.00 4.52 31.01
N MET A 848 -17.18 4.18 31.52
CA MET A 848 -17.61 2.79 31.66
C MET A 848 -17.64 2.05 30.31
N LEU A 849 -18.32 2.62 29.32
CA LEU A 849 -18.44 1.99 28.00
C LEU A 849 -17.07 1.88 27.29
N SER A 850 -16.22 2.88 27.41
CA SER A 850 -14.87 2.86 26.83
C SER A 850 -13.99 1.79 27.46
N MET A 851 -14.04 1.64 28.78
CA MET A 851 -13.26 0.61 29.51
C MET A 851 -13.78 -0.81 29.17
N PHE A 852 -15.10 -1.01 29.17
CA PHE A 852 -15.68 -2.29 28.79
C PHE A 852 -15.35 -2.64 27.32
N ASP A 853 -15.42 -1.66 26.43
CA ASP A 853 -15.04 -1.82 25.04
C ASP A 853 -13.59 -2.26 24.88
N HIS A 854 -12.65 -1.57 25.54
CA HIS A 854 -11.22 -1.89 25.53
C HIS A 854 -10.94 -3.34 25.97
N PHE A 855 -11.48 -3.76 27.10
CA PHE A 855 -11.28 -5.12 27.59
C PHE A 855 -12.01 -6.18 26.75
N SER A 856 -13.19 -5.85 26.20
CA SER A 856 -13.93 -6.73 25.31
C SER A 856 -13.17 -6.99 23.99
N GLU A 857 -12.58 -5.96 23.41
CA GLU A 857 -11.72 -6.08 22.22
C GLU A 857 -10.50 -6.97 22.50
N LEU A 858 -9.85 -6.82 23.65
CA LEU A 858 -8.69 -7.62 24.04
C LEU A 858 -9.04 -9.12 24.28
N ALA A 859 -10.22 -9.40 24.77
CA ALA A 859 -10.63 -10.77 25.14
C ALA A 859 -11.24 -11.56 23.96
N THR A 860 -11.75 -10.84 22.96
CA THR A 860 -12.55 -11.46 21.89
C THR A 860 -11.68 -11.87 20.70
N SER A 861 -11.79 -13.14 20.33
CA SER A 861 -11.23 -13.72 19.11
C SER A 861 -12.16 -14.81 18.59
N PRO A 862 -12.06 -15.25 17.33
CA PRO A 862 -12.88 -16.33 16.81
C PRO A 862 -12.88 -17.60 17.68
N LYS A 863 -11.79 -17.85 18.41
CA LYS A 863 -11.66 -19.03 19.29
C LYS A 863 -12.22 -18.84 20.71
N SER A 864 -11.99 -17.65 21.30
CA SER A 864 -12.49 -17.35 22.65
C SER A 864 -13.98 -16.99 22.66
N PHE A 865 -14.53 -16.56 21.52
CA PHE A 865 -15.84 -16.00 21.41
C PHE A 865 -16.97 -16.90 21.90
N ASP A 866 -17.03 -18.15 21.43
CA ASP A 866 -18.10 -19.07 21.84
C ASP A 866 -18.04 -19.33 23.35
N LEU A 867 -16.85 -19.50 23.90
CA LEU A 867 -16.68 -19.71 25.34
C LEU A 867 -17.08 -18.47 26.16
N LEU A 868 -16.78 -17.27 25.69
CA LEU A 868 -17.24 -16.02 26.32
C LEU A 868 -18.76 -15.89 26.27
N MET A 869 -19.39 -16.36 25.20
CA MET A 869 -20.85 -16.32 25.04
C MET A 869 -21.60 -17.42 25.82
N GLU A 870 -20.92 -18.49 26.23
CA GLU A 870 -21.51 -19.56 27.06
C GLU A 870 -21.69 -19.14 28.53
N LYS A 871 -20.98 -18.09 29.00
CA LYS A 871 -21.15 -17.59 30.36
C LYS A 871 -22.56 -17.05 30.56
N SER A 872 -23.23 -17.49 31.64
CA SER A 872 -24.47 -16.87 32.11
C SER A 872 -24.21 -15.45 32.58
N THR A 873 -25.03 -14.50 32.15
CA THR A 873 -24.94 -13.09 32.50
C THR A 873 -26.22 -12.68 33.22
N ASP A 874 -26.12 -12.39 34.51
CA ASP A 874 -27.23 -12.04 35.37
C ASP A 874 -27.32 -10.53 35.65
N ASP A 875 -26.21 -9.79 35.50
CA ASP A 875 -26.13 -8.34 35.69
C ASP A 875 -26.14 -7.60 34.35
N ILE A 876 -26.81 -6.45 34.32
CA ILE A 876 -26.92 -5.62 33.11
C ILE A 876 -25.51 -5.16 32.65
N SER A 877 -24.59 -4.93 33.58
CA SER A 877 -23.18 -4.62 33.24
C SER A 877 -22.52 -5.73 32.42
N GLU A 878 -22.75 -7.00 32.81
CA GLU A 878 -22.26 -8.18 32.09
C GLU A 878 -22.91 -8.31 30.70
N CYS A 879 -24.19 -7.98 30.60
CA CYS A 879 -24.91 -7.97 29.34
C CYS A 879 -24.34 -6.91 28.36
N LEU A 880 -23.94 -5.73 28.86
CA LEU A 880 -23.30 -4.69 28.06
C LEU A 880 -21.88 -5.09 27.61
N GLU A 881 -21.08 -5.70 28.51
CA GLU A 881 -19.78 -6.26 28.15
C GLU A 881 -19.91 -7.32 27.04
N ARG A 882 -20.88 -8.23 27.19
CA ARG A 882 -21.21 -9.24 26.18
C ARG A 882 -21.63 -8.62 24.84
N LEU A 883 -22.43 -7.55 24.85
CA LEU A 883 -22.85 -6.84 23.65
C LEU A 883 -21.64 -6.19 22.94
N LEU A 884 -20.69 -5.63 23.69
CA LEU A 884 -19.44 -5.08 23.16
C LEU A 884 -18.52 -6.18 22.59
N MET A 885 -18.45 -7.35 23.23
CA MET A 885 -17.74 -8.51 22.68
C MET A 885 -18.33 -8.97 21.34
N ILE A 886 -19.67 -8.92 21.19
CA ILE A 886 -20.33 -9.21 19.90
C ILE A 886 -20.01 -8.11 18.88
N GLU A 887 -20.05 -6.85 19.29
CA GLU A 887 -19.70 -5.70 18.44
C GLU A 887 -18.30 -5.83 17.87
N SER A 888 -17.31 -6.17 18.69
CA SER A 888 -15.90 -6.32 18.30
C SER A 888 -15.66 -7.40 17.22
N THR A 889 -16.55 -8.39 17.10
CA THR A 889 -16.47 -9.39 16.00
C THR A 889 -16.91 -8.85 14.64
N GLY A 890 -17.54 -7.68 14.57
CA GLY A 890 -18.14 -7.14 13.36
C GLY A 890 -19.42 -7.86 12.89
N ASN A 891 -19.93 -8.85 13.65
CA ASN A 891 -21.13 -9.61 13.28
C ASN A 891 -22.41 -8.82 13.53
N THR A 892 -22.85 -8.08 12.52
CA THR A 892 -24.04 -7.21 12.58
C THR A 892 -25.32 -7.96 12.93
N ASP A 893 -25.54 -9.18 12.40
CA ASP A 893 -26.78 -9.92 12.64
C ASP A 893 -26.92 -10.35 14.09
N ARG A 894 -25.84 -10.85 14.67
CA ARG A 894 -25.80 -11.26 16.06
C ARG A 894 -25.94 -10.06 17.01
N LEU A 895 -25.24 -8.97 16.71
CA LEU A 895 -25.31 -7.73 17.46
C LEU A 895 -26.76 -7.19 17.52
N VAL A 896 -27.41 -7.09 16.37
CA VAL A 896 -28.78 -6.57 16.27
C VAL A 896 -29.76 -7.48 17.03
N LYS A 897 -29.61 -8.81 16.89
CA LYS A 897 -30.48 -9.76 17.59
C LYS A 897 -30.37 -9.64 19.12
N GLU A 898 -29.14 -9.54 19.64
CA GLU A 898 -28.89 -9.39 21.09
C GLU A 898 -29.39 -8.03 21.58
N ALA A 899 -29.07 -6.95 20.88
CA ALA A 899 -29.53 -5.61 21.19
C ALA A 899 -31.08 -5.48 21.18
N GLU A 900 -31.75 -6.09 20.20
CA GLU A 900 -33.24 -6.14 20.18
C GLU A 900 -33.81 -6.87 21.41
N THR A 901 -33.17 -7.94 21.86
CA THR A 901 -33.59 -8.69 23.04
C THR A 901 -33.45 -7.83 24.29
N MET A 902 -32.28 -7.24 24.50
CA MET A 902 -32.00 -6.34 25.62
C MET A 902 -32.93 -5.11 25.65
N LEU A 903 -33.19 -4.49 24.49
CA LEU A 903 -34.06 -3.33 24.34
C LEU A 903 -35.53 -3.66 24.68
N LYS A 904 -35.98 -4.90 24.42
CA LYS A 904 -37.34 -5.34 24.84
C LYS A 904 -37.47 -5.45 26.35
N GLU A 905 -36.43 -5.92 27.02
CA GLU A 905 -36.42 -6.10 28.49
C GLU A 905 -36.21 -4.78 29.23
N HIS A 906 -35.47 -3.84 28.64
CA HIS A 906 -35.05 -2.58 29.26
C HIS A 906 -35.61 -1.32 28.57
N GLN A 907 -36.80 -1.40 27.97
CA GLN A 907 -37.44 -0.25 27.31
C GLN A 907 -37.65 0.92 28.28
N ARG A 908 -37.28 2.13 27.82
CA ARG A 908 -37.39 3.40 28.55
C ARG A 908 -36.63 3.46 29.87
N THR A 909 -35.52 2.74 29.95
CA THR A 909 -34.55 2.85 31.04
C THR A 909 -33.29 3.54 30.54
N GLU A 910 -32.44 3.97 31.46
CA GLU A 910 -31.08 4.48 31.16
C GLU A 910 -30.23 3.51 30.33
N TYR A 911 -30.52 2.23 30.36
CA TYR A 911 -29.82 1.17 29.63
C TYR A 911 -30.18 1.13 28.14
N ASP A 912 -31.37 1.58 27.76
CA ASP A 912 -31.76 1.76 26.34
C ASP A 912 -30.77 2.68 25.61
N THR A 913 -30.40 3.79 26.23
CA THR A 913 -29.39 4.71 25.71
C THR A 913 -28.04 4.04 25.51
N MET A 914 -27.56 3.26 26.47
CA MET A 914 -26.25 2.57 26.41
C MET A 914 -26.23 1.51 25.29
N ILE A 915 -27.29 0.71 25.16
CA ILE A 915 -27.43 -0.29 24.11
C ILE A 915 -27.39 0.38 22.71
N ARG A 916 -28.13 1.47 22.53
CA ARG A 916 -28.14 2.22 21.25
C ARG A 916 -26.80 2.87 20.94
N LEU A 917 -26.06 3.34 21.95
CA LEU A 917 -24.71 3.87 21.77
C LEU A 917 -23.74 2.80 21.24
N ILE A 918 -23.82 1.57 21.75
CA ILE A 918 -23.01 0.44 21.24
C ILE A 918 -23.36 0.13 19.78
N VAL A 919 -24.63 0.05 19.43
CA VAL A 919 -25.03 -0.19 18.03
C VAL A 919 -24.68 1.00 17.14
N ARG A 920 -24.76 2.24 17.65
CA ARG A 920 -24.32 3.43 16.93
C ARG A 920 -22.83 3.41 16.64
N LYS A 921 -21.99 3.00 17.62
CA LYS A 921 -20.55 2.77 17.42
C LYS A 921 -20.33 1.78 16.27
N HIS A 922 -21.02 0.64 16.27
CA HIS A 922 -20.91 -0.35 15.20
C HIS A 922 -21.24 0.21 13.81
N LEU A 923 -22.27 1.05 13.70
CA LEU A 923 -22.62 1.72 12.44
C LEU A 923 -21.57 2.77 12.01
N LEU A 924 -20.82 3.34 12.94
CA LEU A 924 -19.72 4.27 12.67
C LEU A 924 -18.44 3.55 12.21
N THR A 925 -18.11 2.45 12.87
CA THR A 925 -16.82 1.76 12.73
C THR A 925 -16.83 0.70 11.62
N ASN A 926 -17.96 0.02 11.39
CA ASN A 926 -18.04 -1.07 10.42
C ASN A 926 -18.33 -0.55 9.00
N LYS A 927 -17.29 -0.52 8.16
CA LYS A 927 -17.35 -0.07 6.75
C LYS A 927 -18.06 -1.05 5.81
N GLU A 928 -18.19 -2.29 6.20
CA GLU A 928 -18.66 -3.40 5.35
C GLU A 928 -20.18 -3.55 5.34
N ILE A 929 -20.87 -2.87 6.22
CA ILE A 929 -22.32 -2.95 6.27
C ILE A 929 -22.91 -2.37 4.99
N THR A 930 -23.55 -3.23 4.18
CA THR A 930 -24.27 -2.78 2.97
C THR A 930 -25.35 -1.78 3.32
N TYR A 931 -25.70 -0.91 2.39
CA TYR A 931 -26.76 0.09 2.59
C TYR A 931 -28.07 -0.55 3.05
N SER A 932 -28.47 -1.66 2.43
CA SER A 932 -29.68 -2.41 2.81
C SER A 932 -29.62 -2.91 4.26
N LYS A 933 -28.46 -3.40 4.69
CA LYS A 933 -28.23 -3.89 6.04
C LYS A 933 -28.23 -2.76 7.06
N LYS A 934 -27.59 -1.62 6.75
CA LYS A 934 -27.66 -0.41 7.59
C LYS A 934 -29.10 0.01 7.85
N GLN A 935 -29.91 0.05 6.79
CA GLN A 935 -31.30 0.42 6.91
C GLN A 935 -32.08 -0.55 7.81
N GLN A 936 -31.81 -1.85 7.71
CA GLN A 936 -32.43 -2.85 8.59
C GLN A 936 -32.03 -2.65 10.06
N VAL A 937 -30.76 -2.37 10.35
CA VAL A 937 -30.29 -2.08 11.71
C VAL A 937 -30.97 -0.84 12.27
N ILE A 938 -31.05 0.24 11.48
CA ILE A 938 -31.69 1.49 11.86
C ILE A 938 -33.20 1.28 12.16
N ASP A 939 -33.90 0.60 11.27
CA ASP A 939 -35.35 0.33 11.46
C ASP A 939 -35.62 -0.49 12.71
N LYS A 940 -34.75 -1.45 13.03
CA LYS A 940 -34.91 -2.34 14.18
C LYS A 940 -34.54 -1.69 15.50
N ILE A 941 -33.42 -0.99 15.55
CA ILE A 941 -32.86 -0.46 16.81
C ILE A 941 -33.29 0.99 17.06
N PHE A 942 -33.34 1.85 16.05
CA PHE A 942 -33.66 3.29 16.22
C PHE A 942 -35.09 3.62 15.81
N GLY A 943 -35.77 2.79 15.01
CA GLY A 943 -37.14 2.95 14.57
C GLY A 943 -37.32 3.47 13.14
N LYS A 944 -38.51 3.20 12.57
CA LYS A 944 -38.81 3.49 11.15
C LYS A 944 -38.85 4.98 10.78
N GLY A 945 -38.86 5.89 11.76
CA GLY A 945 -38.93 7.35 11.54
C GLY A 945 -37.68 7.95 10.89
N TYR A 946 -36.54 7.23 10.95
CA TYR A 946 -35.25 7.70 10.45
C TYR A 946 -34.95 7.41 8.97
N ARG A 947 -35.87 6.78 8.24
CA ARG A 947 -35.73 6.48 6.80
C ARG A 947 -35.50 7.71 5.93
N LYS A 948 -35.98 8.89 6.33
CA LYS A 948 -35.83 10.13 5.57
C LYS A 948 -34.42 10.73 5.62
N TYR A 949 -33.61 10.41 6.60
CA TYR A 949 -32.24 10.96 6.75
C TYR A 949 -31.27 10.47 5.69
N PHE A 950 -31.50 9.31 5.07
CA PHE A 950 -30.62 8.69 4.08
C PHE A 950 -31.10 8.85 2.62
N LEU A 951 -32.27 9.41 2.38
CA LEU A 951 -32.82 9.62 1.03
C LEU A 951 -32.44 10.96 0.41
N ILE A 952 -31.80 11.88 1.14
CA ILE A 952 -31.50 13.26 0.70
C ILE A 952 -30.16 13.35 -0.05
N ASN A 953 -29.29 12.34 0.03
CA ASN A 953 -27.97 12.37 -0.62
C ASN A 953 -27.86 11.41 -1.81
N LYS A 954 -28.89 11.42 -2.69
CA LYS A 954 -28.83 10.77 -4.01
C LYS A 954 -29.03 11.82 -5.12
N GLU A 955 -28.33 12.93 -5.01
CA GLU A 955 -28.10 13.86 -6.13
C GLU A 955 -26.61 14.21 -6.22
#